data_12221b33f30ca649cb457a347b5768f3
#
_entry.id   12221b33f30ca649cb457a347b5768f3
#
_cell.length_a   1.000
_cell.length_b   1.000
_cell.length_c   1.000
_cell.angle_alpha   90.00
_cell.angle_beta   90.00
_cell.angle_gamma   90.00
#
_symmetry.space_group_name_H-M   'P 1'
#
loop_
_entity.id
_entity.type
_entity.pdbx_description
1 polymer ?
#
loop_
_entity_poly.entity_id
_entity_poly.type
_entity_poly.pdbx_seq_one_letter_code
_entity_poly.pdbx_strand_id
1 'polypeptide(L)'
;MRNRFFFMCIALLCAICSWAQKSTVWNQPAFDYSNMCGDGFFKTSAEITKVEMTNEETKVYMHISLRSDYPDYKFQFDKGTNLQADGKKYPIVYAEGMPLGEFIQTNKDGKLDVVFHFKPLPLNTLKFDLTEGDFKEAFRILGITSVEERQKQLFPSYWRNEHTGNWDIAFFDDCVIYDSKFWSYKQKPAVKNNGEKANFVICNGDKELQVKVGKNKNGKRTIQIGNSKVIYSMINSRFMPDYPVETLTADTKVSNSVSSDSTTIIGWLKDMPDFLKQYDTFDFNYCSEADFDIKDYNAKIDSLGRFSITFPLSKATEMRCDWRRTFINTIFEPGKTYFLLWDFKEGRRYFMGNDARVQNELLKYPFPWGKRRMERGEDAEKYMASVDSMLKATYKQIDNLRNTSPTLSTRFIDYQKGSFLSEIARQFGQARFSCPQYKLPKKLSQYAHDMFWEYFKNSNCTYYSYNTFVNDYIDDVNDDNNITINIIDFIDELNLNEAEKKIVNEWKQKQPDVKDSKLQKAFVDIVNKKANTPEARAIAEKKLTIASLHSTKNTLDSLDASQQLKDAYLAKQVYELIDYERCSIAPEILDTLKALVVNPKALEKVIKANDTYLAIEKKEFDRSSLKSNDNLEKYSEGAALLQKIIEPYKGKLVLLDIWGTWCSPCKEALSHSKEEYERLAPYDIVYLYLANNSPKESWENVIKQYNVTGDNVVHYNLPQKQQTAIEQYLKIQSYPSYCLFDKQGNLLEVNADPRDLEGLAKLIDKLP
;
A
#
# COMPACT_ATOMS: atom_id res chain seq x y z
N MET A 1 -37.21 18.41 -76.07
CA MET A 1 -37.32 17.37 -74.97
C MET A 1 -36.07 17.18 -74.12
N ARG A 2 -34.89 17.53 -74.63
CA ARG A 2 -33.59 17.30 -73.93
C ARG A 2 -33.36 18.25 -72.71
N ASN A 3 -33.87 19.48 -72.71
CA ASN A 3 -33.67 20.44 -71.64
C ASN A 3 -34.63 20.30 -70.45
N ARG A 4 -35.80 19.64 -70.61
CA ARG A 4 -36.72 19.36 -69.49
C ARG A 4 -36.26 18.18 -68.61
N PHE A 5 -35.53 17.21 -69.19
CA PHE A 5 -34.99 16.07 -68.45
C PHE A 5 -33.79 16.52 -67.60
N PHE A 6 -33.00 17.50 -68.02
CA PHE A 6 -31.84 17.97 -67.27
C PHE A 6 -32.28 18.80 -66.03
N PHE A 7 -33.32 19.62 -66.15
CA PHE A 7 -33.89 20.35 -65.02
C PHE A 7 -34.61 19.43 -64.01
N MET A 8 -35.24 18.38 -64.46
CA MET A 8 -35.89 17.39 -63.61
C MET A 8 -34.87 16.53 -62.84
N CYS A 9 -33.72 16.18 -63.43
CA CYS A 9 -32.65 15.50 -62.72
C CYS A 9 -31.90 16.41 -61.73
N ILE A 10 -31.74 17.72 -62.01
CA ILE A 10 -31.18 18.65 -61.04
C ILE A 10 -32.16 18.93 -59.90
N ALA A 11 -33.46 19.01 -60.14
CA ALA A 11 -34.49 19.15 -59.11
C ALA A 11 -34.60 17.86 -58.25
N LEU A 12 -34.44 16.66 -58.83
CA LEU A 12 -34.37 15.40 -58.06
C LEU A 12 -33.07 15.29 -57.25
N LEU A 13 -31.93 15.69 -57.81
CA LEU A 13 -30.65 15.74 -57.08
C LEU A 13 -30.70 16.79 -55.96
N CYS A 14 -31.29 17.96 -56.17
CA CYS A 14 -31.52 18.96 -55.11
C CYS A 14 -32.52 18.47 -54.05
N ALA A 15 -33.56 17.69 -54.44
CA ALA A 15 -34.51 17.10 -53.49
C ALA A 15 -33.88 15.93 -52.68
N ILE A 16 -33.00 15.17 -53.29
CA ILE A 16 -32.25 14.13 -52.59
C ILE A 16 -31.20 14.73 -51.63
N CYS A 17 -30.57 15.86 -51.99
CA CYS A 17 -29.68 16.60 -51.07
C CYS A 17 -30.44 17.33 -49.95
N SER A 18 -31.73 17.57 -50.04
CA SER A 18 -32.52 18.22 -48.97
C SER A 18 -33.06 17.25 -47.93
N TRP A 19 -32.85 15.94 -48.08
CA TRP A 19 -33.20 14.91 -47.12
C TRP A 19 -31.96 14.33 -46.36
N ALA A 20 -30.83 15.02 -46.41
CA ALA A 20 -29.80 14.73 -45.44
C ALA A 20 -30.34 15.16 -44.08
N GLN A 21 -30.70 14.16 -43.26
CA GLN A 21 -31.19 14.37 -41.90
C GLN A 21 -30.17 15.24 -41.18
N LYS A 22 -30.55 16.47 -40.80
CA LYS A 22 -29.66 17.36 -40.05
C LYS A 22 -29.39 16.67 -38.72
N SER A 23 -28.14 16.30 -38.47
CA SER A 23 -27.71 15.71 -37.22
C SER A 23 -26.54 16.49 -36.63
N THR A 24 -26.47 16.54 -35.32
CA THR A 24 -25.33 17.06 -34.58
C THR A 24 -24.66 15.88 -33.84
N VAL A 25 -23.37 15.70 -34.03
CA VAL A 25 -22.61 14.59 -33.46
C VAL A 25 -21.47 15.16 -32.59
N TRP A 26 -21.41 14.70 -31.35
CA TRP A 26 -20.30 14.96 -30.43
C TRP A 26 -19.54 13.67 -30.16
N ASN A 27 -18.26 13.60 -30.49
CA ASN A 27 -17.39 12.48 -30.15
C ASN A 27 -16.66 12.79 -28.84
N GLN A 28 -16.66 11.83 -27.92
CA GLN A 28 -16.04 11.95 -26.61
C GLN A 28 -16.34 13.31 -25.93
N PRO A 29 -17.64 13.63 -25.70
CA PRO A 29 -18.02 14.93 -25.16
C PRO A 29 -17.40 15.16 -23.79
N ALA A 30 -17.14 16.43 -23.46
CA ALA A 30 -16.70 16.84 -22.14
C ALA A 30 -17.92 16.98 -21.20
N PHE A 31 -17.65 16.98 -19.89
CA PHE A 31 -18.65 17.22 -18.85
C PHE A 31 -18.03 17.99 -17.68
N ASP A 32 -18.89 18.57 -16.83
CA ASP A 32 -18.44 19.34 -15.65
C ASP A 32 -18.42 18.50 -14.37
N TYR A 33 -19.23 17.45 -14.30
CA TYR A 33 -19.35 16.58 -13.12
C TYR A 33 -19.85 15.20 -13.52
N SER A 34 -19.32 14.17 -12.87
CA SER A 34 -19.88 12.82 -12.89
C SER A 34 -19.66 12.13 -11.53
N ASN A 35 -20.70 11.51 -11.00
CA ASN A 35 -20.55 10.62 -9.86
C ASN A 35 -20.20 9.18 -10.27
N MET A 36 -19.84 8.95 -11.53
CA MET A 36 -19.47 7.65 -12.11
C MET A 36 -18.08 7.70 -12.75
N CYS A 37 -17.18 8.48 -12.21
CA CYS A 37 -15.84 8.65 -12.81
C CYS A 37 -14.85 7.48 -12.55
N GLY A 38 -15.26 6.46 -11.81
CA GLY A 38 -14.48 5.23 -11.62
C GLY A 38 -13.08 5.44 -11.04
N ASP A 39 -12.92 6.33 -10.06
CA ASP A 39 -11.65 6.67 -9.44
C ASP A 39 -11.31 5.82 -8.21
N GLY A 40 -11.87 4.61 -8.16
CA GLY A 40 -11.60 3.62 -7.13
C GLY A 40 -12.57 3.65 -5.94
N PHE A 41 -13.32 4.75 -5.74
CA PHE A 41 -14.39 4.82 -4.74
C PHE A 41 -15.69 4.22 -5.25
N PHE A 42 -15.93 4.31 -6.55
CA PHE A 42 -17.10 3.75 -7.20
C PHE A 42 -16.76 2.40 -7.84
N LYS A 43 -17.62 1.42 -7.62
CA LYS A 43 -17.47 0.08 -8.20
C LYS A 43 -17.65 0.08 -9.72
N THR A 44 -18.30 1.10 -10.25
CA THR A 44 -18.66 1.26 -11.65
C THR A 44 -18.17 2.58 -12.17
N SER A 45 -17.63 2.62 -13.39
CA SER A 45 -17.39 3.84 -14.14
C SER A 45 -18.19 3.83 -15.44
N ALA A 46 -18.64 5.02 -15.85
CA ALA A 46 -19.34 5.20 -17.11
C ALA A 46 -18.75 6.38 -17.87
N GLU A 47 -18.44 6.18 -19.14
CA GLU A 47 -17.90 7.19 -20.04
C GLU A 47 -18.82 7.36 -21.23
N ILE A 48 -19.18 8.61 -21.56
CA ILE A 48 -19.92 8.92 -22.78
C ILE A 48 -18.92 8.95 -23.93
N THR A 49 -19.05 8.00 -24.86
CA THR A 49 -18.16 7.91 -26.01
C THR A 49 -18.64 8.76 -27.18
N LYS A 50 -19.96 8.95 -27.30
CA LYS A 50 -20.57 9.70 -28.40
C LYS A 50 -21.97 10.20 -28.03
N VAL A 51 -22.37 11.34 -28.56
CA VAL A 51 -23.76 11.83 -28.55
C VAL A 51 -24.18 12.13 -29.99
N GLU A 52 -25.33 11.65 -30.40
CA GLU A 52 -25.96 11.96 -31.69
C GLU A 52 -27.34 12.58 -31.46
N MET A 53 -27.55 13.77 -31.96
CA MET A 53 -28.80 14.49 -31.92
C MET A 53 -29.39 14.57 -33.31
N THR A 54 -30.62 14.12 -33.48
CA THR A 54 -31.44 14.24 -34.68
C THR A 54 -32.76 14.91 -34.34
N ASN A 55 -33.57 15.20 -35.34
CA ASN A 55 -34.95 15.71 -35.10
C ASN A 55 -35.87 14.64 -34.51
N GLU A 56 -35.52 13.38 -34.56
CA GLU A 56 -36.36 12.25 -34.13
C GLU A 56 -35.99 11.74 -32.74
N GLU A 57 -34.70 11.70 -32.43
CA GLU A 57 -34.17 11.20 -31.18
C GLU A 57 -32.78 11.77 -30.84
N THR A 58 -32.38 11.63 -29.57
CA THR A 58 -31.00 11.81 -29.12
C THR A 58 -30.43 10.49 -28.62
N LYS A 59 -29.30 10.08 -29.16
CA LYS A 59 -28.58 8.86 -28.73
C LYS A 59 -27.36 9.24 -27.89
N VAL A 60 -27.21 8.58 -26.74
CA VAL A 60 -26.03 8.69 -25.88
C VAL A 60 -25.36 7.32 -25.80
N TYR A 61 -24.16 7.22 -26.36
CA TYR A 61 -23.34 6.01 -26.35
C TYR A 61 -22.47 6.03 -25.12
N MET A 62 -22.52 4.96 -24.32
CA MET A 62 -21.77 4.88 -23.08
C MET A 62 -21.00 3.58 -23.00
N HIS A 63 -19.78 3.69 -22.52
CA HIS A 63 -18.94 2.57 -22.11
C HIS A 63 -18.98 2.49 -20.58
N ILE A 64 -19.41 1.34 -20.04
CA ILE A 64 -19.48 1.09 -18.60
C ILE A 64 -18.43 0.04 -18.26
N SER A 65 -17.64 0.29 -17.22
CA SER A 65 -16.66 -0.67 -16.71
C SER A 65 -16.82 -0.85 -15.20
N LEU A 66 -16.69 -2.10 -14.75
CA LEU A 66 -16.68 -2.46 -13.35
C LEU A 66 -15.23 -2.71 -12.89
N ARG A 67 -14.97 -2.52 -11.61
CA ARG A 67 -13.69 -2.95 -11.03
C ARG A 67 -13.57 -4.47 -11.12
N SER A 68 -12.38 -4.95 -11.46
CA SER A 68 -12.05 -6.37 -11.64
C SER A 68 -12.20 -7.21 -10.35
N ASP A 69 -12.16 -6.56 -9.17
CA ASP A 69 -12.33 -7.20 -7.87
C ASP A 69 -13.82 -7.44 -7.49
N TYR A 70 -14.76 -6.99 -8.34
CA TYR A 70 -16.21 -7.19 -8.16
C TYR A 70 -16.87 -7.79 -9.43
N PRO A 71 -16.45 -8.98 -9.89
CA PRO A 71 -16.94 -9.54 -11.16
C PRO A 71 -18.44 -9.89 -11.17
N ASP A 72 -19.04 -10.07 -9.98
CA ASP A 72 -20.47 -10.43 -9.84
C ASP A 72 -21.36 -9.23 -9.48
N TYR A 73 -20.84 -8.00 -9.63
CA TYR A 73 -21.62 -6.81 -9.30
C TYR A 73 -22.75 -6.59 -10.30
N LYS A 74 -23.97 -6.49 -9.76
CA LYS A 74 -25.17 -6.18 -10.53
C LYS A 74 -25.46 -4.69 -10.44
N PHE A 75 -25.82 -4.09 -11.57
CA PHE A 75 -26.27 -2.70 -11.63
C PHE A 75 -27.46 -2.57 -12.57
N GLN A 76 -28.19 -1.48 -12.45
CA GLN A 76 -29.34 -1.15 -13.30
C GLN A 76 -29.33 0.34 -13.63
N PHE A 77 -30.04 0.72 -14.70
CA PHE A 77 -30.43 2.11 -14.95
C PHE A 77 -31.95 2.22 -14.84
N ASP A 78 -32.43 3.24 -14.12
CA ASP A 78 -33.82 3.44 -13.87
C ASP A 78 -34.57 3.90 -15.15
N LYS A 79 -35.86 3.53 -15.26
CA LYS A 79 -36.73 3.98 -16.33
C LYS A 79 -37.01 5.50 -16.31
N GLY A 80 -36.73 6.16 -15.19
CA GLY A 80 -36.80 7.61 -15.01
C GLY A 80 -35.61 8.38 -15.56
N THR A 81 -34.61 7.69 -16.15
CA THR A 81 -33.43 8.32 -16.76
C THR A 81 -33.84 9.36 -17.79
N ASN A 82 -33.24 10.54 -17.74
CA ASN A 82 -33.58 11.63 -18.64
C ASN A 82 -32.39 12.55 -18.92
N LEU A 83 -32.49 13.27 -20.07
CA LEU A 83 -31.64 14.42 -20.35
C LEU A 83 -32.34 15.68 -19.88
N GLN A 84 -31.56 16.67 -19.45
CA GLN A 84 -32.06 17.97 -19.02
C GLN A 84 -31.30 19.09 -19.76
N ALA A 85 -32.03 19.94 -20.45
CA ALA A 85 -31.46 21.08 -21.15
C ALA A 85 -32.49 22.25 -21.11
N ASP A 86 -32.00 23.46 -20.84
CA ASP A 86 -32.80 24.68 -20.78
C ASP A 86 -34.08 24.55 -19.91
N GLY A 87 -33.92 23.85 -18.75
CA GLY A 87 -35.01 23.62 -17.79
C GLY A 87 -36.05 22.59 -18.24
N LYS A 88 -35.86 21.90 -19.35
CA LYS A 88 -36.74 20.84 -19.86
C LYS A 88 -36.15 19.46 -19.68
N LYS A 89 -37.00 18.45 -19.42
CA LYS A 89 -36.63 17.03 -19.32
C LYS A 89 -36.96 16.32 -20.64
N TYR A 90 -36.00 15.49 -21.09
CA TYR A 90 -36.15 14.66 -22.30
C TYR A 90 -35.98 13.21 -21.84
N PRO A 91 -37.10 12.46 -21.62
CA PRO A 91 -37.05 11.14 -21.04
C PRO A 91 -36.39 10.12 -21.96
N ILE A 92 -35.82 9.09 -21.36
CA ILE A 92 -35.36 7.90 -22.07
C ILE A 92 -36.53 7.17 -22.68
N VAL A 93 -36.37 6.64 -23.87
CA VAL A 93 -37.35 5.84 -24.58
C VAL A 93 -37.06 4.36 -24.46
N TYR A 94 -35.82 3.98 -24.75
CA TYR A 94 -35.29 2.63 -24.57
C TYR A 94 -33.76 2.65 -24.53
N ALA A 95 -33.14 1.48 -24.25
CA ALA A 95 -31.71 1.30 -24.32
C ALA A 95 -31.35 0.05 -25.13
N GLU A 96 -30.27 0.15 -25.90
CA GLU A 96 -29.63 -1.01 -26.53
C GLU A 96 -28.49 -1.50 -25.62
N GLY A 97 -28.29 -2.81 -25.54
CA GLY A 97 -27.25 -3.43 -24.74
C GLY A 97 -27.64 -3.74 -23.30
N MET A 98 -28.76 -3.17 -22.80
CA MET A 98 -29.30 -3.49 -21.49
C MET A 98 -30.79 -3.14 -21.34
N PRO A 99 -31.60 -3.90 -20.55
CA PRO A 99 -32.94 -3.52 -20.17
C PRO A 99 -32.92 -2.39 -19.13
N LEU A 100 -33.92 -1.49 -19.18
CA LEU A 100 -34.11 -0.44 -18.19
C LEU A 100 -34.91 -0.95 -16.99
N GLY A 101 -34.49 -0.59 -15.78
CA GLY A 101 -35.15 -0.96 -14.53
C GLY A 101 -34.94 -2.42 -14.12
N GLU A 102 -34.01 -3.11 -14.72
CA GLU A 102 -33.66 -4.48 -14.37
C GLU A 102 -32.15 -4.56 -14.02
N PHE A 103 -31.81 -5.41 -13.03
CA PHE A 103 -30.43 -5.65 -12.70
C PHE A 103 -29.77 -6.52 -13.76
N ILE A 104 -28.66 -6.06 -14.29
CA ILE A 104 -27.81 -6.81 -15.19
C ILE A 104 -26.44 -7.07 -14.57
N GLN A 105 -25.79 -8.11 -15.07
CA GLN A 105 -24.41 -8.46 -14.75
C GLN A 105 -23.55 -8.17 -15.97
N THR A 106 -22.37 -7.61 -15.77
CA THR A 106 -21.40 -7.43 -16.86
C THR A 106 -20.87 -8.76 -17.37
N ASN A 107 -20.22 -8.72 -18.53
CA ASN A 107 -19.43 -9.84 -19.02
C ASN A 107 -18.23 -10.13 -18.08
N LYS A 108 -17.49 -11.22 -18.36
CA LYS A 108 -16.33 -11.62 -17.56
C LYS A 108 -15.22 -10.55 -17.49
N ASP A 109 -15.19 -9.64 -18.45
CA ASP A 109 -14.20 -8.55 -18.50
C ASP A 109 -14.66 -7.31 -17.72
N GLY A 110 -15.85 -7.35 -17.11
CA GLY A 110 -16.42 -6.24 -16.37
C GLY A 110 -16.81 -5.04 -17.24
N LYS A 111 -17.03 -5.22 -18.55
CA LYS A 111 -17.30 -4.14 -19.50
C LYS A 111 -18.65 -4.31 -20.18
N LEU A 112 -19.28 -3.18 -20.49
CA LEU A 112 -20.55 -3.13 -21.22
C LEU A 112 -20.63 -1.85 -22.05
N ASP A 113 -21.00 -1.99 -23.32
CA ASP A 113 -21.35 -0.88 -24.20
C ASP A 113 -22.86 -0.79 -24.31
N VAL A 114 -23.43 0.42 -24.08
CA VAL A 114 -24.86 0.68 -24.13
C VAL A 114 -25.14 1.90 -24.99
N VAL A 115 -26.32 1.93 -25.63
CA VAL A 115 -26.82 3.10 -26.32
C VAL A 115 -28.17 3.48 -25.70
N PHE A 116 -28.25 4.67 -25.13
CA PHE A 116 -29.46 5.22 -24.58
C PHE A 116 -30.18 6.09 -25.63
N HIS A 117 -31.47 5.83 -25.88
CA HIS A 117 -32.31 6.56 -26.80
C HIS A 117 -33.26 7.45 -26.03
N PHE A 118 -33.17 8.74 -26.25
CA PHE A 118 -33.99 9.77 -25.59
C PHE A 118 -34.89 10.52 -26.58
N LYS A 119 -35.92 11.17 -26.05
CA LYS A 119 -36.63 12.21 -26.81
C LYS A 119 -35.66 13.22 -27.37
N PRO A 120 -35.89 13.78 -28.59
CA PRO A 120 -34.93 14.61 -29.28
C PRO A 120 -34.61 15.90 -28.55
N LEU A 121 -33.35 16.17 -28.30
CA LEU A 121 -32.83 17.48 -27.94
C LEU A 121 -32.85 18.41 -29.16
N PRO A 122 -33.03 19.74 -28.99
CA PRO A 122 -32.80 20.70 -30.06
C PRO A 122 -31.40 20.57 -30.66
N LEU A 123 -31.27 20.58 -31.99
CA LEU A 123 -29.96 20.40 -32.65
C LEU A 123 -28.94 21.49 -32.32
N ASN A 124 -29.38 22.63 -31.83
CA ASN A 124 -28.55 23.73 -31.36
C ASN A 124 -28.22 23.70 -29.86
N THR A 125 -28.56 22.60 -29.16
CA THR A 125 -28.22 22.42 -27.74
C THR A 125 -26.70 22.46 -27.60
N LEU A 126 -26.18 23.31 -26.72
CA LEU A 126 -24.75 23.45 -26.45
C LEU A 126 -24.32 22.67 -25.21
N LYS A 127 -25.27 22.41 -24.29
CA LYS A 127 -25.01 21.77 -23.01
C LYS A 127 -26.24 21.11 -22.45
N PHE A 128 -26.10 19.92 -21.86
CA PHE A 128 -27.20 19.23 -21.19
C PHE A 128 -26.66 18.35 -20.03
N ASP A 129 -27.58 17.92 -19.17
CA ASP A 129 -27.30 16.98 -18.07
C ASP A 129 -27.92 15.63 -18.38
N LEU A 130 -27.31 14.54 -17.92
CA LEU A 130 -27.84 13.19 -17.90
C LEU A 130 -28.02 12.75 -16.45
N THR A 131 -29.24 12.38 -16.05
CA THR A 131 -29.54 11.91 -14.69
C THR A 131 -30.51 10.74 -14.72
N GLU A 132 -30.28 9.78 -13.82
CA GLU A 132 -31.15 8.62 -13.63
C GLU A 132 -32.46 8.97 -12.94
N GLY A 133 -32.52 10.08 -12.19
CA GLY A 133 -33.66 10.54 -11.46
C GLY A 133 -33.34 11.60 -10.42
N ASP A 134 -34.33 11.91 -9.56
CA ASP A 134 -34.17 12.97 -8.55
C ASP A 134 -33.82 12.43 -7.16
N PHE A 135 -33.53 11.11 -6.99
CA PHE A 135 -33.12 10.51 -5.74
C PHE A 135 -31.62 10.73 -5.46
N LYS A 136 -31.18 10.65 -4.21
CA LYS A 136 -29.84 11.03 -3.74
C LYS A 136 -28.72 10.24 -4.42
N GLU A 137 -28.91 8.95 -4.57
CA GLU A 137 -27.95 8.00 -5.14
C GLU A 137 -28.02 7.91 -6.67
N ALA A 138 -28.88 8.70 -7.31
CA ALA A 138 -29.05 8.69 -8.76
C ALA A 138 -27.72 8.93 -9.48
N PHE A 139 -27.52 8.17 -10.54
CA PHE A 139 -26.45 8.40 -11.49
C PHE A 139 -26.59 9.78 -12.17
N ARG A 140 -25.50 10.53 -12.26
CA ARG A 140 -25.48 11.88 -12.85
C ARG A 140 -24.21 12.15 -13.60
N ILE A 141 -24.35 12.63 -14.84
CA ILE A 141 -23.30 13.32 -15.57
C ILE A 141 -23.84 14.70 -15.93
N LEU A 142 -23.24 15.75 -15.40
CA LEU A 142 -23.72 17.12 -15.53
C LEU A 142 -22.82 17.94 -16.43
N GLY A 143 -23.43 18.85 -17.18
CA GLY A 143 -22.71 19.78 -18.03
C GLY A 143 -22.09 19.13 -19.26
N ILE A 144 -22.73 18.13 -19.85
CA ILE A 144 -22.27 17.46 -21.06
C ILE A 144 -22.29 18.44 -22.21
N THR A 145 -21.15 18.59 -22.89
CA THR A 145 -20.97 19.56 -23.99
C THR A 145 -19.97 19.03 -25.03
N SER A 146 -20.00 19.61 -26.25
CA SER A 146 -19.01 19.23 -27.24
C SER A 146 -17.59 19.64 -26.83
N VAL A 147 -16.58 18.94 -27.36
CA VAL A 147 -15.17 19.28 -27.13
C VAL A 147 -14.87 20.69 -27.62
N GLU A 148 -15.45 21.12 -28.77
CA GLU A 148 -15.25 22.42 -29.34
C GLU A 148 -15.80 23.54 -28.42
N GLU A 149 -16.95 23.32 -27.80
CA GLU A 149 -17.52 24.27 -26.86
C GLU A 149 -16.72 24.32 -25.55
N ARG A 150 -16.31 23.16 -25.02
CA ARG A 150 -15.43 23.09 -23.85
C ARG A 150 -14.10 23.82 -24.07
N GLN A 151 -13.51 23.72 -25.24
CA GLN A 151 -12.23 24.36 -25.58
C GLN A 151 -12.30 25.87 -25.57
N LYS A 152 -13.47 26.50 -25.66
CA LYS A 152 -13.62 27.95 -25.52
C LYS A 152 -13.43 28.44 -24.09
N GLN A 153 -13.63 27.56 -23.09
CA GLN A 153 -13.50 27.90 -21.68
C GLN A 153 -12.04 28.19 -21.29
N LEU A 154 -11.84 29.05 -20.30
CA LEU A 154 -10.56 29.28 -19.65
C LEU A 154 -10.57 28.87 -18.19
N PHE A 155 -11.71 28.88 -17.54
CA PHE A 155 -11.93 28.49 -16.14
C PHE A 155 -13.09 27.48 -16.00
N PRO A 156 -12.87 26.26 -15.47
CA PRO A 156 -11.58 25.62 -15.27
C PRO A 156 -10.99 25.12 -16.59
N SER A 157 -9.65 25.06 -16.67
CA SER A 157 -8.97 24.50 -17.84
C SER A 157 -7.58 23.97 -17.52
N TYR A 158 -7.17 22.94 -18.26
CA TYR A 158 -5.91 22.22 -18.10
C TYR A 158 -5.16 22.27 -19.43
N TRP A 159 -3.86 22.63 -19.39
CA TRP A 159 -3.11 22.95 -20.59
C TRP A 159 -1.83 22.13 -20.71
N ARG A 160 -1.70 21.44 -21.83
CA ARG A 160 -0.55 20.63 -22.21
C ARG A 160 0.33 21.40 -23.17
N ASN A 161 1.62 21.41 -22.93
CA ASN A 161 2.63 21.93 -23.82
C ASN A 161 2.68 21.07 -25.09
N GLU A 162 2.51 21.71 -26.27
CA GLU A 162 2.49 21.00 -27.55
C GLU A 162 3.83 20.37 -27.93
N HIS A 163 4.93 20.94 -27.45
CA HIS A 163 6.27 20.43 -27.75
C HIS A 163 6.69 19.30 -26.83
N THR A 164 6.52 19.46 -25.53
CA THR A 164 6.97 18.44 -24.53
C THR A 164 5.92 17.38 -24.23
N GLY A 165 4.66 17.69 -24.44
CA GLY A 165 3.55 16.84 -24.04
C GLY A 165 3.20 16.93 -22.55
N ASN A 166 3.95 17.69 -21.74
CA ASN A 166 3.72 17.81 -20.31
C ASN A 166 2.48 18.65 -19.99
N TRP A 167 1.79 18.30 -18.92
CA TRP A 167 0.84 19.18 -18.29
C TRP A 167 1.61 20.26 -17.52
N ASP A 168 1.53 21.50 -17.98
CA ASP A 168 2.31 22.61 -17.42
C ASP A 168 1.46 23.62 -16.66
N ILE A 169 0.16 23.76 -16.99
CA ILE A 169 -0.69 24.84 -16.48
C ILE A 169 -2.11 24.33 -16.25
N ALA A 170 -2.74 24.79 -15.17
CA ALA A 170 -4.18 24.76 -15.01
C ALA A 170 -4.67 26.11 -14.48
N PHE A 171 -5.78 26.58 -15.04
CA PHE A 171 -6.46 27.78 -14.58
C PHE A 171 -7.78 27.39 -13.89
N PHE A 172 -7.96 27.81 -12.67
CA PHE A 172 -9.18 27.66 -11.89
C PHE A 172 -9.76 29.03 -11.52
N ASP A 173 -10.96 29.06 -10.98
CA ASP A 173 -11.63 30.31 -10.59
C ASP A 173 -10.88 31.08 -9.49
N ASP A 174 -10.17 30.40 -8.63
CA ASP A 174 -9.52 30.92 -7.42
C ASP A 174 -8.00 30.84 -7.46
N CYS A 175 -7.42 29.97 -8.30
CA CYS A 175 -5.98 29.78 -8.37
C CYS A 175 -5.50 29.31 -9.74
N VAL A 176 -4.18 29.30 -9.90
CA VAL A 176 -3.47 28.72 -11.04
C VAL A 176 -2.48 27.68 -10.52
N ILE A 177 -2.38 26.55 -11.19
CA ILE A 177 -1.26 25.62 -11.00
C ILE A 177 -0.27 25.85 -12.13
N TYR A 178 0.97 26.18 -11.77
CA TYR A 178 2.07 26.37 -12.70
C TYR A 178 3.40 26.07 -12.00
N ASP A 179 4.33 25.42 -12.71
CA ASP A 179 5.66 25.06 -12.17
C ASP A 179 5.56 24.27 -10.85
N SER A 180 4.65 23.27 -10.81
CA SER A 180 4.35 22.43 -9.63
C SER A 180 3.99 23.22 -8.35
N LYS A 181 3.42 24.41 -8.51
CA LYS A 181 3.04 25.31 -7.39
C LYS A 181 1.65 25.88 -7.59
N PHE A 182 1.04 26.26 -6.47
CA PHE A 182 -0.18 27.06 -6.44
C PHE A 182 0.18 28.54 -6.58
N TRP A 183 -0.53 29.23 -7.48
CA TRP A 183 -0.44 30.67 -7.68
C TRP A 183 -1.81 31.29 -7.46
N SER A 184 -1.85 32.42 -6.76
CA SER A 184 -3.06 33.24 -6.58
C SER A 184 -3.16 34.28 -7.67
N TYR A 185 -4.38 34.71 -8.00
CA TYR A 185 -4.56 35.90 -8.84
C TYR A 185 -4.29 37.16 -8.02
N LYS A 186 -3.45 38.07 -8.52
CA LYS A 186 -3.29 39.40 -7.90
C LYS A 186 -4.62 40.16 -7.94
N GLN A 187 -5.36 40.01 -9.05
CA GLN A 187 -6.73 40.47 -9.22
C GLN A 187 -7.44 39.41 -10.09
N LYS A 188 -8.61 38.94 -9.62
CA LYS A 188 -9.38 37.94 -10.36
C LYS A 188 -9.72 38.45 -11.76
N PRO A 189 -9.35 37.76 -12.84
CA PRO A 189 -9.60 38.24 -14.17
C PRO A 189 -11.08 38.14 -14.54
N ALA A 190 -11.65 39.22 -15.07
CA ALA A 190 -13.00 39.22 -15.65
C ALA A 190 -12.93 38.65 -17.09
N VAL A 191 -12.98 37.32 -17.18
CA VAL A 191 -12.87 36.59 -18.46
C VAL A 191 -14.20 35.97 -18.82
N LYS A 192 -14.65 36.21 -20.04
CA LYS A 192 -15.76 35.45 -20.65
C LYS A 192 -15.21 34.14 -21.22
N ASN A 193 -15.84 33.02 -20.89
CA ASN A 193 -15.46 31.68 -21.37
C ASN A 193 -15.93 31.46 -22.82
N ASN A 194 -15.55 32.37 -23.76
CA ASN A 194 -15.95 32.39 -25.16
C ASN A 194 -14.80 32.25 -26.16
N GLY A 195 -13.63 31.84 -25.68
CA GLY A 195 -12.45 31.63 -26.53
C GLY A 195 -11.59 32.90 -26.77
N GLU A 196 -11.94 34.05 -26.20
CA GLU A 196 -11.21 35.28 -26.36
C GLU A 196 -9.89 35.34 -25.57
N LYS A 197 -9.09 36.40 -25.79
CA LYS A 197 -7.82 36.66 -25.12
C LYS A 197 -8.06 37.03 -23.65
N ALA A 198 -7.06 36.72 -22.79
CA ALA A 198 -7.04 37.17 -21.41
C ALA A 198 -5.65 37.63 -20.98
N ASN A 199 -5.59 38.62 -20.08
CA ASN A 199 -4.36 39.09 -19.46
C ASN A 199 -4.61 39.26 -17.96
N PHE A 200 -3.69 38.76 -17.12
CA PHE A 200 -3.77 38.87 -15.67
C PHE A 200 -2.40 38.64 -15.03
N VAL A 201 -2.28 38.90 -13.75
CA VAL A 201 -1.07 38.65 -12.95
C VAL A 201 -1.35 37.58 -11.94
N ILE A 202 -0.42 36.65 -11.83
CA ILE A 202 -0.41 35.63 -10.78
C ILE A 202 0.75 35.87 -9.81
N CYS A 203 0.57 35.50 -8.54
CA CYS A 203 1.56 35.66 -7.47
C CYS A 203 1.70 34.41 -6.63
N ASN A 204 2.95 34.15 -6.17
CA ASN A 204 3.28 33.13 -5.20
C ASN A 204 4.33 33.73 -4.25
N GLY A 205 3.94 34.06 -3.02
CA GLY A 205 4.73 34.92 -2.15
C GLY A 205 5.01 36.27 -2.81
N ASP A 206 6.26 36.71 -2.80
CA ASP A 206 6.70 37.95 -3.41
C ASP A 206 6.91 37.87 -4.92
N LYS A 207 6.80 36.69 -5.51
CA LYS A 207 6.99 36.48 -6.94
C LYS A 207 5.71 36.75 -7.72
N GLU A 208 5.79 37.70 -8.67
CA GLU A 208 4.68 37.98 -9.56
C GLU A 208 5.05 37.61 -11.01
N LEU A 209 4.08 37.05 -11.75
CA LEU A 209 4.23 36.72 -13.15
C LEU A 209 3.05 37.27 -13.97
N GLN A 210 3.36 37.94 -15.05
CA GLN A 210 2.39 38.37 -16.05
C GLN A 210 1.96 37.16 -16.90
N VAL A 211 0.66 36.91 -17.00
CA VAL A 211 0.08 35.88 -17.87
C VAL A 211 -0.69 36.52 -19.01
N LYS A 212 -0.34 36.14 -20.24
CA LYS A 212 -1.05 36.55 -21.46
C LYS A 212 -1.54 35.31 -22.18
N VAL A 213 -2.87 35.18 -22.28
CA VAL A 213 -3.53 34.05 -22.93
C VAL A 213 -4.04 34.52 -24.30
N GLY A 214 -3.61 33.85 -25.36
CA GLY A 214 -4.05 34.12 -26.71
C GLY A 214 -5.48 33.64 -26.98
N LYS A 215 -6.05 34.04 -28.12
CA LYS A 215 -7.37 33.56 -28.58
C LYS A 215 -7.34 32.05 -28.82
N ASN A 216 -8.43 31.37 -28.49
CA ASN A 216 -8.60 29.95 -28.82
C ASN A 216 -8.62 29.74 -30.35
N LYS A 217 -7.84 28.75 -30.79
CA LYS A 217 -7.83 28.28 -32.19
C LYS A 217 -7.87 26.73 -32.15
N ASN A 218 -9.04 26.17 -32.33
CA ASN A 218 -9.24 24.70 -32.34
C ASN A 218 -8.61 23.99 -31.11
N GLY A 219 -8.93 24.47 -29.91
CA GLY A 219 -8.42 23.92 -28.66
C GLY A 219 -6.98 24.30 -28.31
N LYS A 220 -6.31 25.10 -29.14
CA LYS A 220 -4.94 25.56 -28.86
C LYS A 220 -4.92 27.05 -28.54
N ARG A 221 -4.01 27.42 -27.64
CA ARG A 221 -3.73 28.81 -27.27
C ARG A 221 -2.23 29.03 -27.14
N THR A 222 -1.77 30.21 -27.59
CA THR A 222 -0.44 30.69 -27.18
C THR A 222 -0.59 31.31 -25.81
N ILE A 223 0.12 30.77 -24.80
CA ILE A 223 0.13 31.29 -23.43
C ILE A 223 1.55 31.76 -23.13
N GLN A 224 1.65 32.99 -22.64
CA GLN A 224 2.91 33.57 -22.16
C GLN A 224 2.81 33.75 -20.65
N ILE A 225 3.78 33.20 -19.90
CA ILE A 225 3.93 33.39 -18.46
C ILE A 225 5.33 33.95 -18.20
N GLY A 226 5.38 35.17 -17.69
CA GLY A 226 6.64 35.93 -17.65
C GLY A 226 7.28 36.04 -19.02
N ASN A 227 8.51 35.53 -19.18
CA ASN A 227 9.26 35.54 -20.45
C ASN A 227 9.00 34.28 -21.30
N SER A 228 8.39 33.23 -20.77
CA SER A 228 8.12 31.99 -21.52
C SER A 228 6.84 32.14 -22.34
N LYS A 229 6.93 31.88 -23.66
CA LYS A 229 5.79 31.92 -24.57
C LYS A 229 5.72 30.61 -25.35
N VAL A 230 4.68 29.85 -25.13
CA VAL A 230 4.51 28.48 -25.63
C VAL A 230 3.11 28.27 -26.20
N ILE A 231 2.96 27.33 -27.12
CA ILE A 231 1.67 26.87 -27.64
C ILE A 231 1.22 25.70 -26.79
N TYR A 232 0.01 25.80 -26.26
CA TYR A 232 -0.62 24.79 -25.44
C TYR A 232 -1.90 24.31 -26.10
N SER A 233 -2.21 23.02 -25.89
CA SER A 233 -3.53 22.43 -26.14
C SER A 233 -4.27 22.15 -24.85
N MET A 234 -5.59 22.32 -24.86
CA MET A 234 -6.45 22.00 -23.74
C MET A 234 -6.54 20.48 -23.57
N ILE A 235 -6.39 19.99 -22.33
CA ILE A 235 -6.61 18.59 -21.98
C ILE A 235 -8.10 18.43 -21.61
N ASN A 236 -8.80 17.56 -22.34
CA ASN A 236 -10.20 17.23 -22.06
C ASN A 236 -10.38 15.79 -21.54
N SER A 237 -9.36 14.96 -21.68
CA SER A 237 -9.37 13.56 -21.24
C SER A 237 -9.14 13.41 -19.73
N ARG A 238 -9.60 12.30 -19.18
CA ARG A 238 -9.42 11.92 -17.76
C ARG A 238 -7.96 11.72 -17.39
N PHE A 239 -7.18 11.11 -18.29
CA PHE A 239 -5.73 10.93 -18.17
C PHE A 239 -5.01 11.77 -19.21
N MET A 240 -3.71 11.95 -19.03
CA MET A 240 -2.90 12.67 -20.01
C MET A 240 -3.00 12.02 -21.40
N PRO A 241 -3.17 12.82 -22.47
CA PRO A 241 -3.04 12.35 -23.84
C PRO A 241 -1.63 11.80 -24.11
N ASP A 242 -1.50 10.97 -25.14
CA ASP A 242 -0.21 10.43 -25.57
C ASP A 242 0.81 11.53 -25.83
N TYR A 243 2.03 11.34 -25.40
CA TYR A 243 3.12 12.29 -25.57
C TYR A 243 3.55 12.39 -27.04
N PRO A 244 4.11 13.53 -27.49
CA PRO A 244 4.60 13.67 -28.86
C PRO A 244 5.72 12.68 -29.19
N VAL A 245 5.81 12.25 -30.44
CA VAL A 245 6.82 11.27 -30.91
C VAL A 245 8.25 11.80 -30.71
N GLU A 246 8.45 13.09 -30.89
CA GLU A 246 9.74 13.77 -30.78
C GLU A 246 10.34 13.66 -29.36
N THR A 247 9.52 13.38 -28.36
CA THR A 247 9.96 13.27 -26.96
C THR A 247 10.44 11.87 -26.58
N LEU A 248 10.30 10.84 -27.45
CA LEU A 248 10.68 9.46 -27.17
C LEU A 248 12.19 9.29 -26.89
N THR A 249 13.03 10.02 -27.62
CA THR A 249 14.50 9.90 -27.49
C THR A 249 15.06 10.54 -26.21
N ALA A 250 14.36 11.48 -25.62
CA ALA A 250 14.77 12.14 -24.39
C ALA A 250 14.59 11.26 -23.14
N ASP A 251 13.78 10.19 -23.24
CA ASP A 251 13.28 9.42 -22.12
C ASP A 251 14.04 8.09 -21.85
N THR A 252 15.17 7.86 -22.53
CA THR A 252 15.90 6.59 -22.46
C THR A 252 16.92 6.49 -21.32
N LYS A 253 17.15 7.52 -20.54
CA LYS A 253 18.19 7.52 -19.51
C LYS A 253 17.58 7.57 -18.11
N VAL A 254 17.50 6.41 -17.47
CA VAL A 254 17.46 6.34 -16.01
C VAL A 254 18.80 6.88 -15.50
N SER A 255 18.77 7.89 -14.61
CA SER A 255 20.00 8.33 -13.95
C SER A 255 20.53 7.20 -13.06
N ASN A 256 21.66 6.63 -13.41
CA ASN A 256 22.34 5.58 -12.61
C ASN A 256 23.06 6.16 -11.38
N SER A 257 22.89 7.46 -11.07
CA SER A 257 23.49 8.03 -9.87
C SER A 257 22.66 7.64 -8.65
N VAL A 258 23.24 6.86 -7.75
CA VAL A 258 22.75 6.77 -6.37
C VAL A 258 22.89 8.18 -5.80
N SER A 259 21.79 8.86 -5.68
CA SER A 259 21.70 10.24 -5.18
C SER A 259 21.11 10.19 -3.77
N SER A 260 21.67 11.00 -2.88
CA SER A 260 21.07 11.24 -1.56
C SER A 260 19.96 12.28 -1.63
N ASP A 261 19.45 12.57 -2.83
CA ASP A 261 18.48 13.63 -3.04
C ASP A 261 17.09 13.22 -2.51
N SER A 262 16.37 14.21 -2.06
CA SER A 262 14.99 14.05 -1.62
C SER A 262 14.02 14.23 -2.78
N THR A 263 12.90 13.54 -2.70
CA THR A 263 11.77 13.70 -3.63
C THR A 263 10.64 14.41 -2.94
N THR A 264 10.06 15.42 -3.60
CA THR A 264 8.92 16.18 -3.07
C THR A 264 7.66 15.87 -3.88
N ILE A 265 6.58 15.55 -3.18
CA ILE A 265 5.24 15.38 -3.75
C ILE A 265 4.36 16.48 -3.19
N ILE A 266 3.76 17.25 -4.09
CA ILE A 266 2.72 18.22 -3.78
C ILE A 266 1.42 17.65 -4.35
N GLY A 267 0.35 17.63 -3.58
CA GLY A 267 -0.91 17.05 -4.05
C GLY A 267 -2.09 17.99 -3.85
N TRP A 268 -3.08 17.83 -4.70
CA TRP A 268 -4.39 18.43 -4.53
C TRP A 268 -5.49 17.42 -4.83
N LEU A 269 -6.22 17.04 -3.79
CA LEU A 269 -7.45 16.26 -3.82
C LEU A 269 -8.60 17.23 -3.99
N LYS A 270 -8.80 17.70 -5.23
CA LYS A 270 -9.72 18.77 -5.55
C LYS A 270 -11.18 18.27 -5.56
N ASP A 271 -12.07 19.05 -4.96
CA ASP A 271 -13.51 18.76 -4.90
C ASP A 271 -13.83 17.39 -4.27
N MET A 272 -13.12 17.06 -3.17
CA MET A 272 -13.36 15.81 -2.43
C MET A 272 -14.81 15.67 -1.99
N PRO A 273 -15.44 14.50 -2.16
CA PRO A 273 -16.72 14.18 -1.55
C PRO A 273 -16.67 14.31 -0.02
N ASP A 274 -17.78 14.74 0.61
CA ASP A 274 -17.81 15.03 2.05
C ASP A 274 -17.43 13.83 2.92
N PHE A 275 -17.80 12.61 2.53
CA PHE A 275 -17.44 11.39 3.25
C PHE A 275 -15.94 11.08 3.27
N LEU A 276 -15.14 11.70 2.39
CA LEU A 276 -13.71 11.57 2.35
C LEU A 276 -12.97 12.67 3.15
N LYS A 277 -13.64 13.78 3.44
CA LYS A 277 -13.03 14.91 4.18
C LYS A 277 -12.71 14.59 5.64
N GLN A 278 -13.23 13.50 6.19
CA GLN A 278 -12.87 13.02 7.52
C GLN A 278 -11.45 12.43 7.60
N TYR A 279 -10.81 12.19 6.47
CA TYR A 279 -9.46 11.64 6.39
C TYR A 279 -8.46 12.76 6.15
N ASP A 280 -7.53 12.90 7.07
CA ASP A 280 -6.58 14.00 7.16
C ASP A 280 -5.17 13.65 6.70
N THR A 281 -4.94 12.39 6.25
CA THR A 281 -3.65 11.94 5.74
C THR A 281 -3.75 11.27 4.38
N PHE A 282 -2.73 11.45 3.57
CA PHE A 282 -2.48 10.72 2.34
C PHE A 282 -1.18 9.92 2.51
N ASP A 283 -1.23 8.61 2.34
CA ASP A 283 -0.17 7.71 2.78
C ASP A 283 0.68 7.23 1.60
N PHE A 284 1.99 7.18 1.82
CA PHE A 284 3.00 6.74 0.86
C PHE A 284 3.81 5.60 1.45
N ASN A 285 3.80 4.44 0.79
CA ASN A 285 4.54 3.27 1.24
C ASN A 285 5.52 2.80 0.17
N TYR A 286 6.74 2.49 0.56
CA TYR A 286 7.74 1.92 -0.35
C TYR A 286 8.75 1.03 0.36
N CYS A 287 9.39 0.12 -0.37
CA CYS A 287 10.52 -0.65 0.11
C CYS A 287 11.79 0.19 0.09
N SER A 288 12.45 0.31 1.25
CA SER A 288 13.78 0.91 1.36
C SER A 288 14.85 -0.16 1.31
N GLU A 289 15.74 -0.08 0.34
CA GLU A 289 16.94 -0.94 0.31
C GLU A 289 17.97 -0.53 1.37
N ALA A 290 17.98 0.76 1.74
CA ALA A 290 18.96 1.30 2.70
C ALA A 290 18.76 0.74 4.11
N ASP A 291 17.50 0.51 4.50
CA ASP A 291 17.15 0.00 5.83
C ASP A 291 16.59 -1.42 5.76
N PHE A 292 16.42 -1.94 4.56
CA PHE A 292 15.74 -3.21 4.27
C PHE A 292 14.36 -3.33 4.95
N ASP A 293 13.58 -2.25 4.87
CA ASP A 293 12.30 -2.09 5.57
C ASP A 293 11.25 -1.44 4.67
N ILE A 294 9.98 -1.53 5.05
CA ILE A 294 8.91 -0.75 4.43
C ILE A 294 8.84 0.59 5.15
N LYS A 295 8.88 1.67 4.38
CA LYS A 295 8.71 3.03 4.88
C LYS A 295 7.30 3.50 4.63
N ASP A 296 6.72 4.09 5.66
CA ASP A 296 5.40 4.73 5.65
C ASP A 296 5.56 6.23 5.93
N TYR A 297 5.06 7.03 5.00
CA TYR A 297 5.03 8.48 5.12
C TYR A 297 3.61 9.00 4.96
N ASN A 298 3.13 9.75 5.93
CA ASN A 298 1.77 10.26 6.00
C ASN A 298 1.78 11.77 5.76
N ALA A 299 1.31 12.21 4.59
CA ALA A 299 1.18 13.62 4.26
C ALA A 299 -0.14 14.15 4.81
N LYS A 300 -0.11 15.17 5.67
CA LYS A 300 -1.32 15.83 6.19
C LYS A 300 -2.04 16.57 5.07
N ILE A 301 -3.34 16.35 4.97
CA ILE A 301 -4.25 17.02 4.03
C ILE A 301 -4.85 18.24 4.74
N ASP A 302 -4.76 19.41 4.12
CA ASP A 302 -5.38 20.64 4.63
C ASP A 302 -6.89 20.70 4.30
N SER A 303 -7.57 21.73 4.84
CA SER A 303 -9.01 21.94 4.61
C SER A 303 -9.40 22.18 3.14
N LEU A 304 -8.43 22.48 2.28
CA LEU A 304 -8.62 22.68 0.84
C LEU A 304 -8.28 21.41 0.04
N GLY A 305 -7.96 20.30 0.70
CA GLY A 305 -7.57 19.04 0.08
C GLY A 305 -6.12 19.02 -0.44
N ARG A 306 -5.25 19.91 0.04
CA ARG A 306 -3.87 20.04 -0.41
C ARG A 306 -2.93 19.36 0.58
N PHE A 307 -1.84 18.78 0.07
CA PHE A 307 -0.78 18.22 0.90
C PHE A 307 0.58 18.42 0.26
N SER A 308 1.63 18.31 1.04
CA SER A 308 3.02 18.30 0.56
C SER A 308 3.86 17.43 1.48
N ILE A 309 4.73 16.63 0.89
CA ILE A 309 5.65 15.77 1.62
C ILE A 309 6.98 15.65 0.87
N THR A 310 8.07 15.54 1.63
CA THR A 310 9.40 15.30 1.10
C THR A 310 10.01 14.11 1.83
N PHE A 311 10.56 13.16 1.08
CA PHE A 311 11.22 11.98 1.63
C PHE A 311 12.49 11.63 0.83
N PRO A 312 13.50 10.99 1.46
CA PRO A 312 14.74 10.61 0.79
C PRO A 312 14.51 9.44 -0.16
N LEU A 313 15.07 9.51 -1.36
CA LEU A 313 15.17 8.38 -2.29
C LEU A 313 16.59 8.30 -2.82
N SER A 314 17.19 7.11 -2.83
CA SER A 314 18.52 6.88 -3.37
C SER A 314 18.51 6.49 -4.86
N LYS A 315 17.41 5.92 -5.33
CA LYS A 315 17.17 5.53 -6.72
C LYS A 315 15.67 5.57 -7.05
N ALA A 316 15.32 5.34 -8.30
CA ALA A 316 13.94 5.20 -8.71
C ALA A 316 13.25 4.13 -7.84
N THR A 317 12.07 4.43 -7.33
CA THR A 317 11.40 3.57 -6.35
C THR A 317 9.91 3.45 -6.65
N GLU A 318 9.44 2.21 -6.73
CA GLU A 318 8.00 1.92 -6.81
C GLU A 318 7.35 2.25 -5.47
N MET A 319 6.34 3.08 -5.53
CA MET A 319 5.64 3.58 -4.36
C MET A 319 4.14 3.32 -4.48
N ARG A 320 3.56 2.81 -3.41
CA ARG A 320 2.12 2.74 -3.23
C ARG A 320 1.66 3.99 -2.50
N CYS A 321 0.79 4.72 -3.18
CA CYS A 321 0.12 5.87 -2.59
C CYS A 321 -1.29 5.40 -2.24
N ASP A 322 -1.54 5.15 -0.97
CA ASP A 322 -2.83 4.66 -0.47
C ASP A 322 -3.65 5.81 0.10
N TRP A 323 -4.86 5.92 -0.37
CA TRP A 323 -5.84 6.78 0.24
C TRP A 323 -7.21 6.10 0.21
N ARG A 324 -7.52 5.46 1.34
CA ARG A 324 -8.85 4.84 1.59
C ARG A 324 -9.33 3.88 0.50
N ARG A 325 -8.55 2.83 0.25
CA ARG A 325 -8.79 1.77 -0.74
C ARG A 325 -8.61 2.19 -2.19
N THR A 326 -8.09 3.38 -2.42
CA THR A 326 -7.70 3.82 -3.74
C THR A 326 -6.21 3.92 -3.81
N PHE A 327 -5.61 3.21 -4.76
CA PHE A 327 -4.18 3.13 -4.90
C PHE A 327 -3.73 3.89 -6.14
N ILE A 328 -2.68 4.68 -5.99
CA ILE A 328 -1.87 5.17 -7.10
C ILE A 328 -0.52 4.49 -6.95
N ASN A 329 -0.29 3.41 -7.70
CA ASN A 329 1.02 2.79 -7.76
C ASN A 329 1.82 3.46 -8.84
N THR A 330 2.98 4.02 -8.50
CA THR A 330 3.82 4.75 -9.44
C THR A 330 5.29 4.64 -9.07
N ILE A 331 6.16 5.13 -9.93
CA ILE A 331 7.60 5.24 -9.66
C ILE A 331 7.91 6.70 -9.40
N PHE A 332 8.63 6.99 -8.32
CA PHE A 332 9.24 8.29 -8.09
C PHE A 332 10.76 8.20 -8.20
N GLU A 333 11.37 9.28 -8.68
CA GLU A 333 12.80 9.37 -8.90
C GLU A 333 13.42 10.40 -7.95
N PRO A 334 14.68 10.18 -7.47
CA PRO A 334 15.35 11.10 -6.57
C PRO A 334 15.57 12.48 -7.19
N GLY A 335 15.59 13.52 -6.36
CA GLY A 335 15.85 14.90 -6.77
C GLY A 335 14.71 15.58 -7.53
N LYS A 336 13.53 14.96 -7.60
CA LYS A 336 12.40 15.45 -8.39
C LYS A 336 11.30 16.04 -7.51
N THR A 337 10.54 16.96 -8.12
CA THR A 337 9.30 17.49 -7.55
C THR A 337 8.15 17.15 -8.48
N TYR A 338 7.14 16.51 -7.93
CA TYR A 338 5.93 16.14 -8.64
C TYR A 338 4.73 16.85 -8.03
N PHE A 339 3.80 17.28 -8.87
CA PHE A 339 2.51 17.79 -8.44
C PHE A 339 1.42 16.83 -8.91
N LEU A 340 0.69 16.21 -7.97
CA LEU A 340 -0.45 15.33 -8.23
C LEU A 340 -1.74 16.13 -8.14
N LEU A 341 -2.49 16.23 -9.23
CA LEU A 341 -3.89 16.63 -9.20
C LEU A 341 -4.79 15.41 -9.25
N TRP A 342 -5.73 15.36 -8.34
CA TRP A 342 -6.86 14.44 -8.38
C TRP A 342 -8.16 15.25 -8.25
N ASP A 343 -8.81 15.51 -9.37
CA ASP A 343 -10.07 16.23 -9.43
C ASP A 343 -11.24 15.24 -9.38
N PHE A 344 -11.92 15.17 -8.25
CA PHE A 344 -13.04 14.25 -8.04
C PHE A 344 -14.31 14.65 -8.79
N LYS A 345 -14.48 15.93 -9.11
CA LYS A 345 -15.65 16.44 -9.82
C LYS A 345 -15.61 16.08 -11.30
N GLU A 346 -14.46 16.24 -11.93
CA GLU A 346 -14.24 15.92 -13.34
C GLU A 346 -13.60 14.54 -13.57
N GLY A 347 -13.24 13.82 -12.49
CA GLY A 347 -12.58 12.51 -12.56
C GLY A 347 -11.20 12.53 -13.19
N ARG A 348 -10.48 13.63 -13.09
CA ARG A 348 -9.18 13.82 -13.74
C ARG A 348 -8.04 13.49 -12.79
N ARG A 349 -6.98 12.91 -13.35
CA ARG A 349 -5.74 12.63 -12.62
C ARG A 349 -4.55 12.96 -13.49
N TYR A 350 -3.72 13.87 -13.00
CA TYR A 350 -2.51 14.28 -13.72
C TYR A 350 -1.35 14.47 -12.77
N PHE A 351 -0.15 14.14 -13.24
CA PHE A 351 1.09 14.59 -12.64
C PHE A 351 1.68 15.73 -13.45
N MET A 352 2.13 16.81 -12.78
CA MET A 352 2.96 17.88 -13.32
C MET A 352 4.39 17.73 -12.81
N GLY A 353 5.36 18.16 -13.60
CA GLY A 353 6.79 18.12 -13.33
C GLY A 353 7.56 17.86 -14.62
N ASN A 354 8.82 18.24 -14.66
CA ASN A 354 9.63 18.09 -15.87
C ASN A 354 9.78 16.64 -16.34
N ASP A 355 9.67 15.70 -15.43
CA ASP A 355 9.82 14.26 -15.70
C ASP A 355 8.57 13.46 -15.32
N ALA A 356 7.39 14.07 -15.27
CA ALA A 356 6.14 13.44 -14.86
C ALA A 356 5.49 12.54 -15.93
N ARG A 357 6.18 12.27 -17.03
CA ARG A 357 5.69 11.44 -18.13
C ARG A 357 5.36 10.03 -17.69
N VAL A 358 6.31 9.34 -17.07
CA VAL A 358 6.12 7.95 -16.60
C VAL A 358 4.97 7.85 -15.60
N GLN A 359 4.85 8.82 -14.69
CA GLN A 359 3.77 8.86 -13.70
C GLN A 359 2.41 8.99 -14.37
N ASN A 360 2.31 9.83 -15.42
CA ASN A 360 1.08 9.98 -16.22
C ASN A 360 0.76 8.72 -17.05
N GLU A 361 1.78 8.08 -17.61
CA GLU A 361 1.64 6.81 -18.34
C GLU A 361 1.15 5.70 -17.39
N LEU A 362 1.68 5.63 -16.14
CA LEU A 362 1.26 4.69 -15.11
C LEU A 362 -0.16 4.97 -14.57
N LEU A 363 -0.60 6.22 -14.51
CA LEU A 363 -1.99 6.54 -14.20
C LEU A 363 -2.96 6.01 -15.27
N LYS A 364 -2.55 6.06 -16.55
CA LYS A 364 -3.35 5.58 -17.68
C LYS A 364 -3.33 4.06 -17.80
N TYR A 365 -2.17 3.46 -17.56
CA TYR A 365 -1.92 2.01 -17.64
C TYR A 365 -1.25 1.54 -16.34
N PRO A 366 -2.05 1.20 -15.31
CA PRO A 366 -1.53 0.72 -14.03
C PRO A 366 -0.68 -0.53 -14.16
N PHE A 367 0.17 -0.81 -13.18
CA PHE A 367 0.98 -2.03 -13.14
C PHE A 367 0.12 -3.28 -13.28
N PRO A 368 0.57 -4.27 -14.09
CA PRO A 368 -0.13 -5.52 -14.22
C PRO A 368 -0.04 -6.31 -12.92
N TRP A 369 -1.07 -7.07 -12.66
CA TRP A 369 -1.11 -7.97 -11.51
C TRP A 369 -1.24 -9.41 -11.99
N GLY A 370 -0.57 -10.34 -11.29
CA GLY A 370 -0.66 -11.76 -11.57
C GLY A 370 -0.45 -12.59 -10.32
N LYS A 371 -1.10 -13.75 -10.26
CA LYS A 371 -1.00 -14.67 -9.14
C LYS A 371 -0.61 -16.05 -9.61
N ARG A 372 0.56 -16.52 -9.18
CA ARG A 372 1.03 -17.88 -9.42
C ARG A 372 1.74 -18.38 -8.15
N ARG A 373 1.00 -19.06 -7.31
CA ARG A 373 1.55 -19.73 -6.12
C ARG A 373 1.78 -21.19 -6.41
N MET A 374 2.89 -21.73 -5.93
CA MET A 374 3.16 -23.15 -6.00
C MET A 374 2.21 -23.92 -5.09
N GLU A 375 1.60 -24.98 -5.59
CA GLU A 375 0.78 -25.87 -4.81
C GLU A 375 1.66 -26.90 -4.07
N ARG A 376 1.18 -27.39 -2.92
CA ARG A 376 1.92 -28.40 -2.16
C ARG A 376 2.04 -29.69 -2.95
N GLY A 377 3.28 -30.16 -3.22
CA GLY A 377 3.56 -31.34 -4.01
C GLY A 377 3.56 -31.12 -5.53
N GLU A 378 3.47 -29.87 -5.98
CA GLU A 378 3.60 -29.55 -7.41
C GLU A 378 5.02 -29.83 -7.91
N ASP A 379 5.12 -30.36 -9.13
CA ASP A 379 6.39 -30.61 -9.80
C ASP A 379 7.13 -29.31 -10.12
N ALA A 380 8.42 -29.24 -9.81
CA ALA A 380 9.25 -28.05 -9.97
C ALA A 380 9.35 -27.55 -11.42
N GLU A 381 9.47 -28.47 -12.40
CA GLU A 381 9.59 -28.09 -13.82
C GLU A 381 8.26 -27.54 -14.35
N LYS A 382 7.16 -28.16 -13.94
CA LYS A 382 5.81 -27.67 -14.28
C LYS A 382 5.57 -26.28 -13.69
N TYR A 383 5.99 -26.06 -12.44
CA TYR A 383 5.86 -24.72 -11.79
C TYR A 383 6.68 -23.68 -12.54
N MET A 384 7.98 -23.92 -12.81
CA MET A 384 8.83 -23.01 -13.58
C MET A 384 8.25 -22.71 -14.97
N ALA A 385 7.83 -23.73 -15.72
CA ALA A 385 7.22 -23.55 -17.03
C ALA A 385 5.95 -22.68 -16.98
N SER A 386 5.15 -22.80 -15.93
CA SER A 386 3.96 -21.96 -15.73
C SER A 386 4.31 -20.51 -15.40
N VAL A 387 5.37 -20.27 -14.63
CA VAL A 387 5.92 -18.94 -14.35
C VAL A 387 6.43 -18.29 -15.62
N ASP A 388 7.24 -19.00 -16.41
CA ASP A 388 7.73 -18.54 -17.72
C ASP A 388 6.60 -18.16 -18.67
N SER A 389 5.57 -19.01 -18.75
CA SER A 389 4.40 -18.77 -19.60
C SER A 389 3.66 -17.49 -19.18
N MET A 390 3.50 -17.28 -17.88
CA MET A 390 2.86 -16.08 -17.33
C MET A 390 3.70 -14.82 -17.61
N LEU A 391 5.00 -14.86 -17.37
CA LEU A 391 5.91 -13.74 -17.65
C LEU A 391 5.87 -13.35 -19.13
N LYS A 392 5.99 -14.35 -20.05
CA LYS A 392 5.93 -14.13 -21.49
C LYS A 392 4.59 -13.54 -21.95
N ALA A 393 3.48 -14.06 -21.43
CA ALA A 393 2.15 -13.55 -21.76
C ALA A 393 1.95 -12.11 -21.31
N THR A 394 2.32 -11.79 -20.07
CA THR A 394 2.20 -10.44 -19.52
C THR A 394 3.13 -9.46 -20.20
N TYR A 395 4.38 -9.83 -20.48
CA TYR A 395 5.31 -8.96 -21.20
C TYR A 395 4.80 -8.65 -22.62
N LYS A 396 4.23 -9.63 -23.31
CA LYS A 396 3.57 -9.41 -24.59
C LYS A 396 2.38 -8.45 -24.48
N GLN A 397 1.59 -8.55 -23.42
CA GLN A 397 0.49 -7.59 -23.17
C GLN A 397 1.02 -6.18 -22.94
N ILE A 398 2.08 -6.02 -22.12
CA ILE A 398 2.73 -4.72 -21.89
C ILE A 398 3.26 -4.14 -23.21
N ASP A 399 3.98 -4.92 -24.01
CA ASP A 399 4.50 -4.46 -25.31
C ASP A 399 3.39 -4.08 -26.27
N ASN A 400 2.26 -4.79 -26.26
CA ASN A 400 1.08 -4.49 -27.08
C ASN A 400 0.38 -3.20 -26.71
N LEU A 401 0.63 -2.60 -25.53
CA LEU A 401 0.10 -1.27 -25.18
C LEU A 401 0.53 -0.21 -26.20
N ARG A 402 1.70 -0.38 -26.84
CA ARG A 402 2.17 0.49 -27.92
C ARG A 402 1.34 0.42 -29.20
N ASN A 403 0.49 -0.59 -29.37
CA ASN A 403 -0.44 -0.64 -30.50
C ASN A 403 -1.55 0.40 -30.38
N THR A 404 -1.92 0.76 -29.14
CA THR A 404 -2.95 1.79 -28.85
C THR A 404 -2.34 3.12 -28.46
N SER A 405 -1.16 3.12 -27.86
CA SER A 405 -0.39 4.30 -27.45
C SER A 405 1.06 4.18 -27.94
N PRO A 406 1.33 4.48 -29.23
CA PRO A 406 2.63 4.21 -29.85
C PRO A 406 3.81 4.96 -29.24
N THR A 407 3.53 6.04 -28.52
CA THR A 407 4.53 6.91 -27.91
C THR A 407 4.84 6.59 -26.46
N LEU A 408 4.35 5.45 -25.92
CA LEU A 408 4.72 5.01 -24.57
C LEU A 408 6.24 4.90 -24.41
N SER A 409 6.75 5.50 -23.33
CA SER A 409 8.18 5.59 -23.07
C SER A 409 8.80 4.20 -22.83
N THR A 410 10.11 4.08 -23.08
CA THR A 410 10.85 2.86 -22.79
C THR A 410 10.93 2.64 -21.29
N ARG A 411 11.17 3.70 -20.50
CA ARG A 411 11.17 3.62 -19.02
C ARG A 411 9.84 3.09 -18.48
N PHE A 412 8.70 3.53 -19.02
CA PHE A 412 7.40 3.01 -18.62
C PHE A 412 7.31 1.50 -18.87
N ILE A 413 7.70 1.02 -20.07
CA ILE A 413 7.68 -0.41 -20.40
C ILE A 413 8.60 -1.20 -19.47
N ASP A 414 9.80 -0.70 -19.19
CA ASP A 414 10.77 -1.35 -18.31
C ASP A 414 10.26 -1.41 -16.86
N TYR A 415 9.67 -0.32 -16.36
CA TYR A 415 9.08 -0.29 -15.01
C TYR A 415 7.88 -1.23 -14.88
N GLN A 416 7.02 -1.31 -15.90
CA GLN A 416 5.90 -2.25 -15.94
C GLN A 416 6.38 -3.70 -15.83
N LYS A 417 7.39 -4.07 -16.65
CA LYS A 417 7.97 -5.42 -16.64
C LYS A 417 8.68 -5.72 -15.32
N GLY A 418 9.45 -4.77 -14.80
CA GLY A 418 10.17 -4.93 -13.55
C GLY A 418 9.27 -5.05 -12.32
N SER A 419 8.20 -4.24 -12.23
CA SER A 419 7.21 -4.36 -11.15
C SER A 419 6.50 -5.71 -11.19
N PHE A 420 6.09 -6.17 -12.37
CA PHE A 420 5.49 -7.49 -12.52
C PHE A 420 6.46 -8.62 -12.16
N LEU A 421 7.71 -8.53 -12.62
CA LEU A 421 8.76 -9.50 -12.28
C LEU A 421 8.99 -9.55 -10.76
N SER A 422 9.00 -8.40 -10.09
CA SER A 422 9.16 -8.30 -8.63
C SER A 422 8.03 -9.00 -7.88
N GLU A 423 6.79 -8.82 -8.33
CA GLU A 423 5.63 -9.51 -7.72
C GLU A 423 5.69 -11.03 -7.93
N ILE A 424 6.10 -11.49 -9.12
CA ILE A 424 6.27 -12.93 -9.39
C ILE A 424 7.45 -13.49 -8.60
N ALA A 425 8.57 -12.75 -8.49
CA ALA A 425 9.72 -13.15 -7.68
C ALA A 425 9.35 -13.34 -6.20
N ARG A 426 8.58 -12.42 -5.64
CA ARG A 426 8.03 -12.52 -4.28
C ARG A 426 7.21 -13.82 -4.10
N GLN A 427 6.30 -14.10 -5.04
CA GLN A 427 5.48 -15.31 -4.97
C GLN A 427 6.33 -16.58 -5.14
N PHE A 428 7.38 -16.50 -5.95
CA PHE A 428 8.32 -17.61 -6.18
C PHE A 428 9.16 -17.90 -4.93
N GLY A 429 9.69 -16.88 -4.23
CA GLY A 429 10.38 -17.04 -2.95
C GLY A 429 9.47 -17.70 -1.90
N GLN A 430 8.21 -17.26 -1.83
CA GLN A 430 7.18 -17.83 -0.96
C GLN A 430 6.85 -19.31 -1.27
N ALA A 431 7.22 -19.85 -2.45
CA ALA A 431 7.02 -21.24 -2.82
C ALA A 431 7.75 -22.21 -1.87
N ARG A 432 8.81 -21.76 -1.16
CA ARG A 432 9.50 -22.54 -0.14
C ARG A 432 8.53 -23.11 0.92
N PHE A 433 7.47 -22.36 1.30
CA PHE A 433 6.49 -22.81 2.27
C PHE A 433 5.59 -23.95 1.78
N SER A 434 5.60 -24.24 0.47
CA SER A 434 4.96 -25.40 -0.13
C SER A 434 5.90 -26.60 -0.26
N CYS A 435 7.19 -26.42 0.03
CA CYS A 435 8.24 -27.43 -0.11
C CYS A 435 8.58 -28.08 1.24
N PRO A 436 9.15 -29.32 1.24
CA PRO A 436 9.66 -29.95 2.45
C PRO A 436 10.74 -29.10 3.13
N GLN A 437 10.73 -29.09 4.46
CA GLN A 437 11.69 -28.33 5.28
C GLN A 437 11.72 -26.83 5.00
N TYR A 438 10.67 -26.29 4.32
CA TYR A 438 10.57 -24.88 3.92
C TYR A 438 11.77 -24.40 3.08
N LYS A 439 12.40 -25.30 2.31
CA LYS A 439 13.48 -24.99 1.38
C LYS A 439 13.07 -25.31 -0.06
N LEU A 440 13.48 -24.45 -0.99
CA LEU A 440 13.29 -24.69 -2.41
C LEU A 440 14.16 -25.88 -2.90
N PRO A 441 13.63 -26.77 -3.73
CA PRO A 441 14.46 -27.70 -4.47
C PRO A 441 15.57 -26.98 -5.23
N LYS A 442 16.75 -27.57 -5.34
CA LYS A 442 17.94 -26.96 -6.00
C LYS A 442 17.63 -26.33 -7.36
N LYS A 443 16.77 -26.96 -8.18
CA LYS A 443 16.36 -26.44 -9.49
C LYS A 443 15.59 -25.12 -9.36
N LEU A 444 14.70 -25.01 -8.38
CA LEU A 444 13.93 -23.78 -8.13
C LEU A 444 14.83 -22.68 -7.55
N SER A 445 15.74 -23.02 -6.64
CA SER A 445 16.69 -22.05 -6.07
C SER A 445 17.62 -21.49 -7.17
N GLN A 446 18.10 -22.36 -8.10
CA GLN A 446 18.89 -21.91 -9.24
C GLN A 446 18.07 -21.03 -10.21
N TYR A 447 16.83 -21.40 -10.48
CA TYR A 447 15.93 -20.55 -11.29
C TYR A 447 15.69 -19.19 -10.65
N ALA A 448 15.46 -19.14 -9.32
CA ALA A 448 15.33 -17.89 -8.59
C ALA A 448 16.58 -17.02 -8.69
N HIS A 449 17.77 -17.63 -8.64
CA HIS A 449 19.03 -16.93 -8.85
C HIS A 449 19.11 -16.31 -10.25
N ASP A 450 18.97 -17.13 -11.29
CA ASP A 450 19.20 -16.71 -12.67
C ASP A 450 18.15 -15.72 -13.18
N MET A 451 16.90 -15.90 -12.80
CA MET A 451 15.76 -15.10 -13.31
C MET A 451 15.52 -13.83 -12.49
N PHE A 452 15.62 -13.91 -11.14
CA PHE A 452 15.19 -12.83 -10.27
C PHE A 452 16.36 -12.15 -9.58
N TRP A 453 17.26 -12.90 -8.92
CA TRP A 453 18.38 -12.30 -8.18
C TRP A 453 19.28 -11.48 -9.10
N GLU A 454 19.73 -12.05 -10.22
CA GLU A 454 20.60 -11.36 -11.17
C GLU A 454 19.95 -10.13 -11.79
N TYR A 455 18.63 -10.14 -11.99
CA TYR A 455 17.91 -8.96 -12.44
C TYR A 455 17.90 -7.85 -11.38
N PHE A 456 17.49 -8.18 -10.14
CA PHE A 456 17.31 -7.15 -9.11
C PHE A 456 18.64 -6.63 -8.56
N LYS A 457 19.66 -7.44 -8.49
CA LYS A 457 21.04 -7.01 -8.14
C LYS A 457 21.51 -5.85 -9.00
N ASN A 458 21.13 -5.84 -10.27
CA ASN A 458 21.53 -4.85 -11.27
C ASN A 458 20.43 -3.80 -11.57
N SER A 459 19.30 -3.83 -10.88
CA SER A 459 18.18 -2.94 -11.16
C SER A 459 18.44 -1.50 -10.68
N ASN A 460 18.11 -0.53 -11.53
CA ASN A 460 18.13 0.89 -11.20
C ASN A 460 16.83 1.35 -10.51
N CYS A 461 15.90 0.43 -10.22
CA CYS A 461 14.65 0.68 -9.54
C CYS A 461 14.45 -0.29 -8.39
N THR A 462 14.03 0.22 -7.23
CA THR A 462 13.54 -0.59 -6.12
C THR A 462 12.05 -0.80 -6.30
N TYR A 463 11.65 -2.05 -6.50
CA TYR A 463 10.25 -2.43 -6.65
C TYR A 463 9.62 -2.78 -5.30
N TYR A 464 8.31 -2.64 -5.19
CA TYR A 464 7.60 -2.80 -3.91
C TYR A 464 7.77 -4.18 -3.26
N SER A 465 7.84 -5.23 -4.05
CA SER A 465 7.98 -6.61 -3.55
C SER A 465 9.45 -7.07 -3.37
N TYR A 466 10.42 -6.20 -3.62
CA TYR A 466 11.85 -6.50 -3.60
C TYR A 466 12.32 -7.09 -2.27
N ASN A 467 12.06 -6.42 -1.14
CA ASN A 467 12.56 -6.86 0.17
C ASN A 467 12.03 -8.24 0.54
N THR A 468 10.75 -8.54 0.24
CA THR A 468 10.17 -9.86 0.53
C THR A 468 10.87 -10.96 -0.28
N PHE A 469 11.09 -10.72 -1.58
CA PHE A 469 11.81 -11.71 -2.42
C PHE A 469 13.24 -11.92 -1.92
N VAL A 470 13.98 -10.84 -1.68
CA VAL A 470 15.38 -10.91 -1.23
C VAL A 470 15.49 -11.63 0.10
N ASN A 471 14.58 -11.35 1.06
CA ASN A 471 14.54 -12.04 2.34
C ASN A 471 14.32 -13.55 2.16
N ASP A 472 13.26 -13.93 1.44
CA ASP A 472 12.93 -15.34 1.22
C ASP A 472 14.04 -16.09 0.46
N TYR A 473 14.69 -15.39 -0.48
CA TYR A 473 15.79 -15.98 -1.26
C TYR A 473 17.06 -16.14 -0.46
N ILE A 474 17.46 -15.13 0.32
CA ILE A 474 18.64 -15.24 1.20
C ILE A 474 18.44 -16.33 2.25
N ASP A 475 17.25 -16.39 2.88
CA ASP A 475 16.89 -17.44 3.84
C ASP A 475 16.93 -18.86 3.20
N ASP A 476 16.56 -18.96 1.90
CA ASP A 476 16.60 -20.24 1.17
C ASP A 476 18.03 -20.71 0.90
N VAL A 477 18.91 -19.80 0.49
CA VAL A 477 20.29 -20.13 0.13
C VAL A 477 21.27 -20.09 1.30
N ASN A 478 20.91 -19.44 2.41
CA ASN A 478 21.72 -19.40 3.61
C ASN A 478 21.72 -20.77 4.31
N ASP A 479 22.90 -21.22 4.74
CA ASP A 479 23.07 -22.55 5.30
C ASP A 479 23.08 -22.57 6.84
N ASP A 480 22.39 -21.60 7.47
CA ASP A 480 22.31 -21.45 8.93
C ASP A 480 21.74 -22.69 9.64
N ASN A 481 20.92 -23.48 8.94
CA ASN A 481 20.37 -24.71 9.51
C ASN A 481 21.44 -25.77 9.84
N ASN A 482 22.67 -25.63 9.33
CA ASN A 482 23.80 -26.49 9.60
C ASN A 482 24.71 -25.95 10.70
N ILE A 483 24.42 -24.76 11.26
CA ILE A 483 25.21 -24.21 12.37
C ILE A 483 24.81 -24.94 13.64
N THR A 484 25.74 -25.71 14.20
CA THR A 484 25.58 -26.41 15.45
C THR A 484 26.53 -25.85 16.49
N ILE A 485 26.00 -25.33 17.59
CA ILE A 485 26.80 -24.89 18.74
C ILE A 485 26.83 -26.02 19.75
N ASN A 486 28.01 -26.60 19.94
CA ASN A 486 28.19 -27.67 20.92
C ASN A 486 28.57 -27.08 22.27
N ILE A 487 27.94 -27.53 23.36
CA ILE A 487 28.29 -27.09 24.72
C ILE A 487 29.79 -27.28 25.03
N ILE A 488 30.43 -28.26 24.41
CA ILE A 488 31.86 -28.53 24.59
C ILE A 488 32.70 -27.33 24.12
N ASP A 489 32.24 -26.59 23.11
CA ASP A 489 32.96 -25.45 22.54
C ASP A 489 32.97 -24.22 23.46
N PHE A 490 32.08 -24.20 24.47
CA PHE A 490 31.97 -23.08 25.42
C PHE A 490 31.85 -23.53 26.89
N ILE A 491 32.20 -24.79 27.20
CA ILE A 491 32.07 -25.34 28.54
C ILE A 491 32.88 -24.56 29.59
N ASP A 492 33.98 -23.93 29.19
CA ASP A 492 34.82 -23.09 30.05
C ASP A 492 34.20 -21.76 30.42
N GLU A 493 33.20 -21.30 29.63
CA GLU A 493 32.46 -20.06 29.89
C GLU A 493 31.37 -20.27 30.93
N LEU A 494 31.02 -21.52 31.23
CA LEU A 494 30.00 -21.87 32.22
C LEU A 494 30.56 -21.73 33.63
N ASN A 495 29.65 -21.43 34.58
CA ASN A 495 29.96 -21.41 35.99
C ASN A 495 30.19 -22.84 36.51
N LEU A 496 31.46 -23.29 36.42
CA LEU A 496 31.94 -24.59 36.89
C LEU A 496 32.56 -24.44 38.30
N ASN A 497 32.27 -25.35 39.20
CA ASN A 497 33.01 -25.43 40.45
C ASN A 497 34.44 -26.00 40.24
N GLU A 498 35.32 -25.89 41.24
CA GLU A 498 36.73 -26.28 41.10
C GLU A 498 36.94 -27.75 40.72
N ALA A 499 36.06 -28.65 41.20
CA ALA A 499 36.13 -30.06 40.84
C ALA A 499 35.69 -30.29 39.37
N GLU A 500 34.61 -29.60 38.93
CA GLU A 500 34.16 -29.65 37.54
C GLU A 500 35.24 -29.06 36.58
N LYS A 501 35.87 -27.91 36.90
CA LYS A 501 36.96 -27.30 36.13
C LYS A 501 38.13 -28.28 35.97
N LYS A 502 38.51 -28.97 37.06
CA LYS A 502 39.61 -29.94 37.00
C LYS A 502 39.29 -31.11 36.05
N ILE A 503 38.09 -31.65 36.08
CA ILE A 503 37.66 -32.73 35.18
C ILE A 503 37.62 -32.24 33.72
N VAL A 504 37.07 -31.07 33.45
CA VAL A 504 37.01 -30.50 32.11
C VAL A 504 38.40 -30.26 31.56
N ASN A 505 39.31 -29.66 32.35
CA ASN A 505 40.70 -29.41 31.93
C ASN A 505 41.46 -30.71 31.66
N GLU A 506 41.31 -31.74 32.55
CA GLU A 506 41.92 -33.04 32.37
C GLU A 506 41.39 -33.76 31.13
N TRP A 507 40.09 -33.69 30.88
CA TRP A 507 39.45 -34.25 29.67
C TRP A 507 39.97 -33.57 28.40
N LYS A 508 40.09 -32.25 28.38
CA LYS A 508 40.64 -31.48 27.23
C LYS A 508 42.11 -31.81 26.95
N GLN A 509 42.93 -32.00 28.01
CA GLN A 509 44.32 -32.31 27.85
C GLN A 509 44.56 -33.73 27.32
N LYS A 510 43.76 -34.68 27.72
CA LYS A 510 43.93 -36.10 27.37
C LYS A 510 43.40 -36.49 26.00
N GLN A 511 42.61 -35.68 25.38
CA GLN A 511 41.92 -35.78 24.06
C GLN A 511 42.08 -37.09 23.26
N PRO A 512 41.37 -37.37 22.24
CA PRO A 512 40.31 -38.37 22.07
C PRO A 512 40.73 -39.84 22.21
N ASP A 513 41.98 -40.15 22.53
CA ASP A 513 42.48 -41.51 22.79
C ASP A 513 42.22 -42.03 24.23
N VAL A 514 41.51 -41.20 25.03
CA VAL A 514 41.21 -41.60 26.43
C VAL A 514 40.18 -42.69 26.48
N LYS A 515 40.64 -43.92 26.64
CA LYS A 515 39.81 -45.06 27.04
C LYS A 515 39.46 -45.08 28.56
N ASP A 516 39.73 -43.96 29.29
CA ASP A 516 39.36 -43.83 30.69
C ASP A 516 37.85 -43.64 30.84
N SER A 517 37.15 -44.75 31.03
CA SER A 517 35.70 -44.74 31.20
C SER A 517 35.21 -43.89 32.37
N LYS A 518 36.05 -43.64 33.38
CA LYS A 518 35.67 -42.85 34.56
C LYS A 518 35.75 -41.34 34.27
N LEU A 519 36.83 -40.88 33.62
CA LEU A 519 37.00 -39.49 33.25
C LEU A 519 35.93 -39.07 32.17
N GLN A 520 35.74 -39.93 31.17
CA GLN A 520 34.72 -39.75 30.17
C GLN A 520 33.31 -39.64 30.78
N LYS A 521 32.97 -40.56 31.69
CA LYS A 521 31.67 -40.54 32.38
C LYS A 521 31.50 -39.29 33.22
N ALA A 522 32.51 -38.88 34.00
CA ALA A 522 32.46 -37.68 34.81
C ALA A 522 32.30 -36.40 33.96
N PHE A 523 32.96 -36.34 32.81
CA PHE A 523 32.78 -35.24 31.87
C PHE A 523 31.39 -35.20 31.28
N VAL A 524 30.84 -36.33 30.81
CA VAL A 524 29.48 -36.43 30.26
C VAL A 524 28.42 -36.03 31.31
N ASP A 525 28.62 -36.44 32.57
CA ASP A 525 27.71 -36.06 33.68
C ASP A 525 27.71 -34.53 33.90
N ILE A 526 28.88 -33.84 33.78
CA ILE A 526 28.97 -32.38 33.83
C ILE A 526 28.24 -31.75 32.63
N VAL A 527 28.50 -32.25 31.44
CA VAL A 527 27.81 -31.74 30.19
C VAL A 527 26.28 -31.88 30.34
N ASN A 528 25.81 -33.05 30.72
CA ASN A 528 24.35 -33.28 30.88
C ASN A 528 23.72 -32.38 31.96
N LYS A 529 24.45 -32.15 33.07
CA LYS A 529 24.00 -31.30 34.17
C LYS A 529 23.93 -29.83 33.71
N LYS A 530 24.88 -29.36 32.91
CA LYS A 530 25.00 -27.95 32.50
C LYS A 530 24.21 -27.62 31.24
N ALA A 531 24.04 -28.54 30.29
CA ALA A 531 23.45 -28.31 28.99
C ALA A 531 22.04 -27.67 29.01
N ASN A 532 21.25 -27.97 30.06
CA ASN A 532 19.88 -27.43 30.17
C ASN A 532 19.78 -26.22 31.09
N THR A 533 20.89 -25.69 31.59
CA THR A 533 20.87 -24.49 32.45
C THR A 533 20.52 -23.22 31.62
N PRO A 534 19.86 -22.21 32.21
CA PRO A 534 19.61 -20.95 31.57
C PRO A 534 20.89 -20.29 31.07
N GLU A 535 22.00 -20.37 31.81
CA GLU A 535 23.32 -19.86 31.48
C GLU A 535 23.84 -20.49 30.18
N ALA A 536 23.81 -21.83 30.08
CA ALA A 536 24.29 -22.54 28.88
C ALA A 536 23.45 -22.18 27.64
N ARG A 537 22.13 -22.03 27.80
CA ARG A 537 21.23 -21.60 26.72
C ARG A 537 21.59 -20.20 26.23
N ALA A 538 21.75 -19.23 27.14
CA ALA A 538 22.09 -17.86 26.79
C ALA A 538 23.43 -17.77 26.05
N ILE A 539 24.47 -18.53 26.49
CA ILE A 539 25.75 -18.57 25.79
C ILE A 539 25.62 -19.23 24.42
N ALA A 540 24.86 -20.33 24.32
CA ALA A 540 24.63 -21.01 23.04
C ALA A 540 23.91 -20.10 22.03
N GLU A 541 22.84 -19.42 22.45
CA GLU A 541 22.07 -18.48 21.64
C GLU A 541 22.93 -17.29 21.17
N LYS A 542 23.74 -16.70 22.05
CA LYS A 542 24.70 -15.66 21.69
C LYS A 542 25.68 -16.15 20.61
N LYS A 543 26.29 -17.33 20.80
CA LYS A 543 27.24 -17.90 19.82
C LYS A 543 26.57 -18.26 18.50
N LEU A 544 25.35 -18.80 18.56
CA LEU A 544 24.55 -19.09 17.37
C LEU A 544 24.28 -17.82 16.57
N THR A 545 23.86 -16.75 17.24
CA THR A 545 23.60 -15.46 16.60
C THR A 545 24.87 -14.91 15.92
N ILE A 546 26.02 -14.95 16.58
CA ILE A 546 27.30 -14.50 16.01
C ILE A 546 27.68 -15.35 14.79
N ALA A 547 27.53 -16.67 14.89
CA ALA A 547 27.83 -17.59 13.79
C ALA A 547 26.89 -17.37 12.59
N SER A 548 25.59 -17.13 12.85
CA SER A 548 24.58 -16.79 11.83
C SER A 548 24.91 -15.47 11.12
N LEU A 549 25.38 -14.43 11.83
CA LEU A 549 25.81 -13.17 11.19
C LEU A 549 26.97 -13.40 10.21
N HIS A 550 27.96 -14.23 10.59
CA HIS A 550 29.06 -14.58 9.69
C HIS A 550 28.60 -15.43 8.50
N SER A 551 27.69 -16.39 8.72
CA SER A 551 27.10 -17.21 7.65
C SER A 551 26.35 -16.33 6.64
N THR A 552 25.48 -15.47 7.14
CA THR A 552 24.72 -14.51 6.31
C THR A 552 25.67 -13.59 5.50
N LYS A 553 26.72 -13.07 6.14
CA LYS A 553 27.73 -12.26 5.45
C LYS A 553 28.40 -13.02 4.30
N ASN A 554 28.82 -14.27 4.55
CA ASN A 554 29.45 -15.12 3.55
C ASN A 554 28.48 -15.45 2.39
N THR A 555 27.23 -15.72 2.71
CA THR A 555 26.16 -15.92 1.71
C THR A 555 25.99 -14.69 0.82
N LEU A 556 25.86 -13.51 1.42
CA LEU A 556 25.74 -12.25 0.68
C LEU A 556 26.97 -11.93 -0.16
N ASP A 557 28.17 -12.30 0.30
CA ASP A 557 29.40 -12.19 -0.49
C ASP A 557 29.40 -13.14 -1.68
N SER A 558 28.98 -14.39 -1.50
CA SER A 558 28.90 -15.37 -2.58
C SER A 558 27.87 -15.01 -3.65
N LEU A 559 26.82 -14.28 -3.27
CA LEU A 559 25.78 -13.74 -4.14
C LEU A 559 26.20 -12.44 -4.84
N ASP A 560 27.40 -11.93 -4.58
CA ASP A 560 27.86 -10.63 -5.09
C ASP A 560 26.86 -9.50 -4.78
N ALA A 561 26.28 -9.52 -3.57
CA ALA A 561 25.35 -8.50 -3.12
C ALA A 561 26.04 -7.13 -2.97
N SER A 562 25.30 -6.05 -3.21
CA SER A 562 25.83 -4.70 -2.99
C SER A 562 26.21 -4.48 -1.53
N GLN A 563 27.22 -3.63 -1.25
CA GLN A 563 27.61 -3.34 0.13
C GLN A 563 26.43 -2.73 0.93
N GLN A 564 25.61 -1.90 0.30
CA GLN A 564 24.42 -1.34 0.92
C GLN A 564 23.44 -2.43 1.37
N LEU A 565 23.19 -3.44 0.53
CA LEU A 565 22.31 -4.55 0.89
C LEU A 565 22.91 -5.39 2.02
N LYS A 566 24.23 -5.67 1.98
CA LYS A 566 24.93 -6.41 3.05
C LYS A 566 24.75 -5.72 4.40
N ASP A 567 25.05 -4.42 4.46
CA ASP A 567 24.95 -3.63 5.68
C ASP A 567 23.51 -3.59 6.21
N ALA A 568 22.54 -3.32 5.33
CA ALA A 568 21.14 -3.24 5.69
C ALA A 568 20.56 -4.59 6.17
N TYR A 569 20.93 -5.70 5.49
CA TYR A 569 20.43 -7.03 5.84
C TYR A 569 20.98 -7.54 7.18
N LEU A 570 22.29 -7.37 7.43
CA LEU A 570 22.90 -7.73 8.70
C LEU A 570 22.32 -6.91 9.86
N ALA A 571 22.15 -5.60 9.66
CA ALA A 571 21.52 -4.73 10.65
C ALA A 571 20.08 -5.13 10.94
N LYS A 572 19.30 -5.45 9.88
CA LYS A 572 17.93 -5.96 10.02
C LYS A 572 17.88 -7.24 10.86
N GLN A 573 18.76 -8.21 10.59
CA GLN A 573 18.78 -9.49 11.31
C GLN A 573 18.92 -9.28 12.83
N VAL A 574 19.81 -8.37 13.25
CA VAL A 574 19.98 -8.05 14.68
C VAL A 574 18.81 -7.20 15.22
N TYR A 575 18.31 -6.27 14.42
CA TYR A 575 17.14 -5.48 14.82
C TYR A 575 15.91 -6.38 15.07
N GLU A 576 15.65 -7.34 14.18
CA GLU A 576 14.54 -8.29 14.34
C GLU A 576 14.68 -9.18 15.56
N LEU A 577 15.92 -9.55 15.92
CA LEU A 577 16.18 -10.26 17.17
C LEU A 577 15.78 -9.41 18.38
N ILE A 578 16.22 -8.15 18.44
CA ILE A 578 15.84 -7.22 19.53
C ILE A 578 14.31 -7.02 19.57
N ASP A 579 13.69 -6.83 18.40
CA ASP A 579 12.24 -6.60 18.31
C ASP A 579 11.42 -7.83 18.68
N TYR A 580 11.91 -9.03 18.37
CA TYR A 580 11.26 -10.30 18.72
C TYR A 580 11.43 -10.59 20.20
N GLU A 581 12.67 -10.58 20.72
CA GLU A 581 12.98 -10.91 22.09
C GLU A 581 12.58 -9.84 23.10
N ARG A 582 12.36 -8.60 22.66
CA ARG A 582 12.03 -7.46 23.52
C ARG A 582 13.07 -7.22 24.63
N CYS A 583 14.29 -7.51 24.32
CA CYS A 583 15.43 -7.40 25.22
C CYS A 583 16.61 -6.71 24.53
N SER A 584 17.54 -6.17 25.32
CA SER A 584 18.84 -5.76 24.82
C SER A 584 19.64 -6.97 24.35
N ILE A 585 20.57 -6.78 23.44
CA ILE A 585 21.46 -7.84 22.97
C ILE A 585 22.79 -7.85 23.74
N ALA A 586 23.45 -9.01 23.74
CA ALA A 586 24.79 -9.14 24.31
C ALA A 586 25.77 -8.20 23.58
N PRO A 587 26.69 -7.52 24.30
CA PRO A 587 27.66 -6.60 23.69
C PRO A 587 28.46 -7.23 22.55
N GLU A 588 28.81 -8.52 22.66
CA GLU A 588 29.59 -9.25 21.65
C GLU A 588 28.84 -9.41 20.33
N ILE A 589 27.50 -9.49 20.33
CA ILE A 589 26.68 -9.51 19.12
C ILE A 589 26.76 -8.14 18.43
N LEU A 590 26.59 -7.06 19.21
CA LEU A 590 26.67 -5.70 18.70
C LEU A 590 28.06 -5.37 18.16
N ASP A 591 29.12 -5.81 18.84
CA ASP A 591 30.51 -5.59 18.40
C ASP A 591 30.83 -6.39 17.13
N THR A 592 30.32 -7.63 17.01
CA THR A 592 30.41 -8.42 15.78
C THR A 592 29.68 -7.70 14.64
N LEU A 593 28.46 -7.23 14.86
CA LEU A 593 27.71 -6.50 13.83
C LEU A 593 28.47 -5.24 13.37
N LYS A 594 29.01 -4.44 14.31
CA LYS A 594 29.84 -3.26 14.00
C LYS A 594 31.08 -3.60 13.17
N ALA A 595 31.69 -4.77 13.40
CA ALA A 595 32.84 -5.22 12.62
C ALA A 595 32.50 -5.68 11.20
N LEU A 596 31.26 -6.16 10.98
CA LEU A 596 30.79 -6.67 9.69
C LEU A 596 30.19 -5.59 8.79
N VAL A 597 29.62 -4.53 9.36
CA VAL A 597 28.92 -3.44 8.65
C VAL A 597 29.90 -2.33 8.30
N VAL A 598 29.92 -1.92 7.04
CA VAL A 598 30.84 -0.88 6.53
C VAL A 598 30.25 0.53 6.73
N ASN A 599 28.95 0.71 6.46
CA ASN A 599 28.26 2.00 6.62
C ASN A 599 27.62 2.13 8.01
N PRO A 600 28.16 2.98 8.91
CA PRO A 600 27.63 3.12 10.28
C PRO A 600 26.16 3.55 10.35
N LYS A 601 25.63 4.21 9.32
CA LYS A 601 24.22 4.61 9.29
C LYS A 601 23.27 3.41 9.33
N ALA A 602 23.66 2.27 8.78
CA ALA A 602 22.84 1.06 8.86
C ALA A 602 22.64 0.57 10.30
N LEU A 603 23.52 0.93 11.22
CA LEU A 603 23.46 0.54 12.63
C LEU A 603 22.54 1.43 13.50
N GLU A 604 22.14 2.61 13.01
CA GLU A 604 21.40 3.60 13.84
C GLU A 604 20.12 3.02 14.44
N LYS A 605 19.35 2.26 13.66
CA LYS A 605 18.11 1.62 14.11
C LYS A 605 18.36 0.56 15.17
N VAL A 606 19.41 -0.26 14.98
CA VAL A 606 19.80 -1.32 15.91
C VAL A 606 20.27 -0.72 17.24
N ILE A 607 21.18 0.25 17.18
CA ILE A 607 21.73 0.92 18.37
C ILE A 607 20.60 1.57 19.17
N LYS A 608 19.71 2.32 18.50
CA LYS A 608 18.56 2.97 19.14
C LYS A 608 17.63 1.95 19.82
N ALA A 609 17.35 0.83 19.15
CA ALA A 609 16.50 -0.23 19.72
C ALA A 609 17.17 -0.86 20.94
N ASN A 610 18.47 -1.21 20.84
CA ASN A 610 19.23 -1.77 21.95
C ASN A 610 19.28 -0.83 23.16
N ASP A 611 19.58 0.45 22.95
CA ASP A 611 19.63 1.47 24.01
C ASP A 611 18.25 1.65 24.68
N THR A 612 17.18 1.55 23.87
CA THR A 612 15.81 1.59 24.39
C THR A 612 15.55 0.43 25.35
N TYR A 613 15.91 -0.80 24.98
CA TYR A 613 15.71 -1.95 25.86
C TYR A 613 16.65 -1.95 27.07
N LEU A 614 17.90 -1.50 26.92
CA LEU A 614 18.80 -1.27 28.06
C LEU A 614 18.20 -0.29 29.10
N ALA A 615 17.48 0.72 28.63
CA ALA A 615 16.78 1.66 29.52
C ALA A 615 15.54 1.04 30.16
N ILE A 616 14.74 0.26 29.40
CA ILE A 616 13.55 -0.45 29.90
C ILE A 616 13.94 -1.49 30.95
N GLU A 617 14.99 -2.25 30.74
CA GLU A 617 15.48 -3.28 31.68
C GLU A 617 15.86 -2.68 33.03
N LYS A 618 16.43 -1.47 33.03
CA LYS A 618 16.79 -0.72 34.25
C LYS A 618 15.60 -0.01 34.92
N LYS A 619 14.45 0.08 34.23
CA LYS A 619 13.27 0.74 34.77
C LYS A 619 12.69 -0.05 35.93
N GLU A 620 12.56 0.62 37.07
CA GLU A 620 11.80 0.10 38.21
C GLU A 620 10.29 0.12 37.89
N PHE A 621 9.57 -0.88 38.35
CA PHE A 621 8.12 -0.97 38.18
C PHE A 621 7.49 -1.74 39.35
N ASP A 622 6.19 -1.51 39.57
CA ASP A 622 5.43 -2.20 40.61
C ASP A 622 5.22 -3.68 40.24
N ARG A 623 5.91 -4.55 40.94
CA ARG A 623 5.81 -5.99 40.77
C ARG A 623 4.57 -6.63 41.44
N SER A 624 3.79 -5.87 42.19
CA SER A 624 2.57 -6.37 42.85
C SER A 624 1.51 -6.87 41.86
N SER A 625 1.54 -6.28 40.63
CA SER A 625 0.70 -6.70 39.51
C SER A 625 1.08 -8.08 38.95
N LEU A 626 2.31 -8.57 39.16
CA LEU A 626 2.78 -9.86 38.65
C LEU A 626 2.42 -10.97 39.66
N LYS A 627 1.77 -12.01 39.17
CA LYS A 627 1.33 -13.14 40.05
C LYS A 627 2.17 -14.38 39.82
N SER A 628 2.44 -15.13 40.92
CA SER A 628 3.09 -16.41 40.87
C SER A 628 2.13 -17.51 40.41
N ASN A 629 2.68 -18.53 39.76
CA ASN A 629 1.96 -19.73 39.32
C ASN A 629 1.95 -20.85 40.36
N ASP A 630 2.61 -20.69 41.51
CA ASP A 630 2.89 -21.77 42.49
C ASP A 630 1.62 -22.51 43.01
N ASN A 631 0.50 -21.80 43.08
CA ASN A 631 -0.76 -22.39 43.53
C ASN A 631 -1.64 -22.92 42.38
N LEU A 632 -1.20 -22.82 41.17
CA LEU A 632 -1.93 -23.16 39.94
C LEU A 632 -1.50 -24.50 39.32
N GLU A 633 -0.39 -25.08 39.75
CA GLU A 633 0.22 -26.27 39.16
C GLU A 633 -0.70 -27.50 39.12
N LYS A 634 -1.61 -27.63 40.10
CA LYS A 634 -2.55 -28.75 40.19
C LYS A 634 -3.75 -28.65 39.23
N TYR A 635 -3.94 -27.51 38.58
CA TYR A 635 -5.07 -27.28 37.66
C TYR A 635 -4.61 -27.50 36.22
N SER A 636 -5.17 -28.50 35.56
CA SER A 636 -4.89 -28.85 34.16
C SER A 636 -6.04 -28.56 33.21
N GLU A 637 -7.28 -28.45 33.73
CA GLU A 637 -8.45 -28.06 32.94
C GLU A 637 -8.61 -26.55 32.86
N GLY A 638 -8.80 -26.02 31.62
CA GLY A 638 -8.88 -24.60 31.35
C GLY A 638 -9.97 -23.86 32.13
N ALA A 639 -11.16 -24.46 32.25
CA ALA A 639 -12.27 -23.86 32.99
C ALA A 639 -11.95 -23.75 34.49
N ALA A 640 -11.45 -24.82 35.10
CA ALA A 640 -11.12 -24.87 36.54
C ALA A 640 -9.94 -23.95 36.88
N LEU A 641 -8.93 -23.89 35.99
CA LEU A 641 -7.77 -23.01 36.12
C LEU A 641 -8.18 -21.53 36.03
N LEU A 642 -8.97 -21.17 35.05
CA LEU A 642 -9.44 -19.79 34.85
C LEU A 642 -10.32 -19.34 36.03
N GLN A 643 -11.23 -20.17 36.48
CA GLN A 643 -12.03 -19.90 37.68
C GLN A 643 -11.15 -19.67 38.91
N LYS A 644 -10.06 -20.44 39.07
CA LYS A 644 -9.12 -20.26 40.19
C LYS A 644 -8.35 -18.93 40.07
N ILE A 645 -8.00 -18.53 38.89
CA ILE A 645 -7.35 -17.23 38.65
C ILE A 645 -8.29 -16.05 38.92
N ILE A 646 -9.57 -16.16 38.56
CA ILE A 646 -10.59 -15.14 38.77
C ILE A 646 -11.13 -15.07 40.19
N GLU A 647 -11.11 -16.19 40.93
CA GLU A 647 -11.68 -16.34 42.29
C GLU A 647 -11.33 -15.19 43.25
N PRO A 648 -10.09 -14.67 43.33
CA PRO A 648 -9.71 -13.56 44.20
C PRO A 648 -10.39 -12.21 43.84
N TYR A 649 -10.96 -12.09 42.65
CA TYR A 649 -11.52 -10.86 42.13
C TYR A 649 -13.05 -10.88 42.09
N LYS A 650 -13.70 -11.86 42.67
CA LYS A 650 -15.15 -11.89 42.86
C LYS A 650 -15.63 -10.65 43.60
N GLY A 651 -16.71 -10.08 43.13
CA GLY A 651 -17.22 -8.78 43.53
C GLY A 651 -16.87 -7.65 42.59
N LYS A 652 -15.91 -7.84 41.66
CA LYS A 652 -15.51 -6.92 40.62
C LYS A 652 -15.78 -7.49 39.24
N LEU A 653 -15.89 -6.64 38.22
CA LEU A 653 -15.82 -7.07 36.83
C LEU A 653 -14.37 -7.48 36.50
N VAL A 654 -14.18 -8.48 35.65
CA VAL A 654 -12.85 -8.83 35.18
C VAL A 654 -12.80 -8.74 33.66
N LEU A 655 -11.96 -7.84 33.16
CA LEU A 655 -11.61 -7.75 31.74
C LEU A 655 -10.33 -8.55 31.51
N LEU A 656 -10.48 -9.69 30.86
CA LEU A 656 -9.38 -10.59 30.51
C LEU A 656 -8.82 -10.20 29.14
N ASP A 657 -7.51 -9.97 29.06
CA ASP A 657 -6.73 -9.82 27.82
C ASP A 657 -5.80 -11.02 27.65
N ILE A 658 -5.94 -11.73 26.53
CA ILE A 658 -5.05 -12.82 26.13
C ILE A 658 -4.13 -12.30 25.02
N TRP A 659 -2.86 -12.21 25.32
CA TRP A 659 -1.86 -11.55 24.50
C TRP A 659 -0.51 -12.30 24.43
N GLY A 660 0.46 -11.77 23.70
CA GLY A 660 1.83 -12.31 23.66
C GLY A 660 2.85 -11.25 23.29
N THR A 661 4.09 -11.37 23.75
CA THR A 661 5.19 -10.45 23.46
C THR A 661 5.53 -10.39 21.97
N TRP A 662 5.28 -11.46 21.25
CA TRP A 662 5.43 -11.60 19.81
C TRP A 662 4.29 -10.98 18.99
N CYS A 663 3.16 -10.66 19.62
CA CYS A 663 1.94 -10.16 18.97
C CYS A 663 1.99 -8.64 18.79
N SER A 664 2.22 -8.15 17.58
CA SER A 664 2.28 -6.71 17.29
C SER A 664 0.97 -5.96 17.55
N PRO A 665 -0.23 -6.45 17.13
CA PRO A 665 -1.50 -5.82 17.48
C PRO A 665 -1.79 -5.78 18.97
N CYS A 666 -1.30 -6.77 19.75
CA CYS A 666 -1.43 -6.77 21.21
C CYS A 666 -0.63 -5.61 21.83
N LYS A 667 0.61 -5.42 21.37
CA LYS A 667 1.48 -4.33 21.86
C LYS A 667 0.92 -2.97 21.51
N GLU A 668 0.31 -2.81 20.33
CA GLU A 668 -0.40 -1.60 19.96
C GLU A 668 -1.57 -1.34 20.94
N ALA A 669 -2.40 -2.34 21.23
CA ALA A 669 -3.46 -2.21 22.21
C ALA A 669 -2.92 -1.82 23.60
N LEU A 670 -1.85 -2.47 24.08
CA LEU A 670 -1.22 -2.14 25.36
C LEU A 670 -0.68 -0.70 25.41
N SER A 671 -0.31 -0.11 24.29
CA SER A 671 0.13 1.30 24.24
C SER A 671 -0.97 2.31 24.59
N HIS A 672 -2.25 1.89 24.49
CA HIS A 672 -3.45 2.67 24.84
C HIS A 672 -4.03 2.30 26.20
N SER A 673 -3.38 1.44 26.99
CA SER A 673 -3.88 0.97 28.30
C SER A 673 -4.17 2.10 29.28
N LYS A 674 -3.42 3.22 29.22
CA LYS A 674 -3.67 4.40 30.06
C LYS A 674 -5.05 5.01 29.75
N GLU A 675 -5.40 5.19 28.50
CA GLU A 675 -6.69 5.73 28.05
C GLU A 675 -7.83 4.77 28.43
N GLU A 676 -7.59 3.48 28.30
CA GLU A 676 -8.51 2.43 28.73
C GLU A 676 -8.80 2.52 30.23
N TYR A 677 -7.76 2.59 31.07
CA TYR A 677 -7.91 2.68 32.53
C TYR A 677 -8.60 3.96 32.94
N GLU A 678 -8.26 5.09 32.33
CA GLU A 678 -8.91 6.40 32.60
C GLU A 678 -10.39 6.37 32.20
N ARG A 679 -10.73 5.83 31.03
CA ARG A 679 -12.12 5.78 30.54
C ARG A 679 -13.00 4.82 31.33
N LEU A 680 -12.46 3.69 31.77
CA LEU A 680 -13.17 2.65 32.51
C LEU A 680 -13.05 2.79 34.04
N ALA A 681 -12.35 3.82 34.53
CA ALA A 681 -12.19 4.08 35.97
C ALA A 681 -13.50 4.14 36.79
N PRO A 682 -14.66 4.61 36.25
CA PRO A 682 -15.93 4.60 36.98
C PRO A 682 -16.45 3.19 37.31
N TYR A 683 -15.97 2.16 36.60
CA TYR A 683 -16.36 0.79 36.80
C TYR A 683 -15.35 0.07 37.71
N ASP A 684 -15.81 -0.78 38.60
CA ASP A 684 -14.91 -1.55 39.48
C ASP A 684 -14.39 -2.79 38.71
N ILE A 685 -13.39 -2.56 37.84
CA ILE A 685 -12.82 -3.55 36.91
C ILE A 685 -11.43 -3.97 37.35
N VAL A 686 -11.16 -5.26 37.26
CA VAL A 686 -9.81 -5.84 37.29
C VAL A 686 -9.38 -6.17 35.85
N TYR A 687 -8.23 -5.65 35.46
CA TYR A 687 -7.59 -5.93 34.17
C TYR A 687 -6.68 -7.14 34.33
N LEU A 688 -7.09 -8.28 33.79
CA LEU A 688 -6.38 -9.53 33.89
C LEU A 688 -5.69 -9.87 32.58
N TYR A 689 -4.38 -9.92 32.59
CA TYR A 689 -3.55 -10.22 31.44
C TYR A 689 -2.96 -11.62 31.51
N LEU A 690 -3.22 -12.44 30.49
CA LEU A 690 -2.62 -13.79 30.35
C LEU A 690 -1.69 -13.79 29.14
N ALA A 691 -0.39 -13.96 29.40
CA ALA A 691 0.63 -13.96 28.36
C ALA A 691 0.81 -15.36 27.75
N ASN A 692 0.68 -15.46 26.42
CA ASN A 692 0.93 -16.68 25.66
C ASN A 692 2.37 -16.71 25.14
N ASN A 693 3.05 -17.85 25.32
CA ASN A 693 4.38 -18.13 24.76
C ASN A 693 5.34 -16.93 24.85
N SER A 694 5.43 -16.35 26.03
CA SER A 694 6.20 -15.12 26.27
C SER A 694 7.34 -15.41 27.24
N PRO A 695 8.63 -15.30 26.81
CA PRO A 695 9.77 -15.42 27.73
C PRO A 695 9.64 -14.42 28.87
N LYS A 696 10.10 -14.79 30.06
CA LYS A 696 9.90 -13.99 31.28
C LYS A 696 10.47 -12.57 31.13
N GLU A 697 11.68 -12.44 30.60
CA GLU A 697 12.35 -11.14 30.43
C GLU A 697 11.60 -10.27 29.42
N SER A 698 11.26 -10.82 28.25
CA SER A 698 10.44 -10.18 27.23
C SER A 698 9.10 -9.70 27.79
N TRP A 699 8.42 -10.55 28.56
CA TRP A 699 7.15 -10.26 29.21
C TRP A 699 7.25 -9.10 30.20
N GLU A 700 8.24 -9.12 31.11
CA GLU A 700 8.47 -8.04 32.05
C GLU A 700 8.83 -6.73 31.34
N ASN A 701 9.64 -6.78 30.27
CA ASN A 701 10.04 -5.61 29.49
C ASN A 701 8.86 -4.97 28.76
N VAL A 702 7.94 -5.76 28.20
CA VAL A 702 6.71 -5.22 27.57
C VAL A 702 5.83 -4.52 28.62
N ILE A 703 5.64 -5.12 29.79
CA ILE A 703 4.90 -4.49 30.90
C ILE A 703 5.53 -3.15 31.31
N LYS A 704 6.86 -3.11 31.46
CA LYS A 704 7.62 -1.88 31.76
C LYS A 704 7.50 -0.84 30.66
N GLN A 705 7.59 -1.28 29.41
CA GLN A 705 7.56 -0.40 28.23
C GLN A 705 6.25 0.37 28.15
N TYR A 706 5.13 -0.33 28.28
CA TYR A 706 3.79 0.26 28.18
C TYR A 706 3.20 0.71 29.51
N ASN A 707 3.95 0.49 30.62
CA ASN A 707 3.53 0.86 31.97
C ASN A 707 2.19 0.24 32.38
N VAL A 708 1.99 -1.03 32.02
CA VAL A 708 0.75 -1.79 32.25
C VAL A 708 0.77 -2.33 33.70
N THR A 709 0.63 -1.45 34.69
CA THR A 709 0.64 -1.79 36.12
C THR A 709 -0.36 -0.92 36.86
N GLY A 710 -0.79 -1.34 38.04
CA GLY A 710 -1.72 -0.61 38.89
C GLY A 710 -2.43 -1.54 39.87
N ASP A 711 -3.21 -0.96 40.81
CA ASP A 711 -3.89 -1.67 41.86
C ASP A 711 -4.90 -2.73 41.35
N ASN A 712 -5.50 -2.45 40.22
CA ASN A 712 -6.48 -3.33 39.57
C ASN A 712 -5.89 -4.09 38.35
N VAL A 713 -4.57 -4.08 38.18
CA VAL A 713 -3.88 -4.74 37.05
C VAL A 713 -3.19 -6.00 37.53
N VAL A 714 -3.43 -7.08 36.80
CA VAL A 714 -2.97 -8.42 37.20
C VAL A 714 -2.40 -9.15 35.99
N HIS A 715 -1.18 -9.66 36.13
CA HIS A 715 -0.49 -10.40 35.07
C HIS A 715 -0.15 -11.80 35.48
N TYR A 716 -0.42 -12.75 34.60
CA TYR A 716 0.07 -14.13 34.68
C TYR A 716 0.86 -14.47 33.40
N ASN A 717 1.97 -15.14 33.58
CA ASN A 717 2.72 -15.81 32.52
C ASN A 717 2.70 -17.31 32.83
N LEU A 718 1.68 -17.98 32.33
CA LEU A 718 1.40 -19.39 32.66
C LEU A 718 2.31 -20.33 31.85
N PRO A 719 2.62 -21.54 32.39
CA PRO A 719 3.17 -22.61 31.59
C PRO A 719 2.32 -22.87 30.34
N GLN A 720 2.95 -23.13 29.19
CA GLN A 720 2.27 -23.25 27.89
C GLN A 720 1.07 -24.21 27.90
N LYS A 721 1.18 -25.34 28.58
CA LYS A 721 0.07 -26.30 28.68
C LYS A 721 -1.17 -25.72 29.38
N GLN A 722 -0.97 -24.93 30.43
CA GLN A 722 -2.05 -24.26 31.16
C GLN A 722 -2.66 -23.14 30.36
N GLN A 723 -1.81 -22.32 29.71
CA GLN A 723 -2.27 -21.25 28.81
C GLN A 723 -3.12 -21.81 27.68
N THR A 724 -2.64 -22.85 26.99
CA THR A 724 -3.39 -23.54 25.93
C THR A 724 -4.72 -24.10 26.39
N ALA A 725 -4.79 -24.65 27.63
CA ALA A 725 -6.04 -25.18 28.17
C ALA A 725 -7.11 -24.09 28.39
N ILE A 726 -6.70 -22.88 28.86
CA ILE A 726 -7.61 -21.73 28.99
C ILE A 726 -8.06 -21.24 27.60
N GLU A 727 -7.15 -21.12 26.66
CA GLU A 727 -7.46 -20.67 25.32
C GLU A 727 -8.42 -21.61 24.58
N GLN A 728 -8.24 -22.89 24.70
CA GLN A 728 -9.17 -23.90 24.17
C GLN A 728 -10.55 -23.81 24.82
N TYR A 729 -10.61 -23.64 26.15
CA TYR A 729 -11.88 -23.45 26.88
C TYR A 729 -12.63 -22.22 26.40
N LEU A 730 -11.94 -21.08 26.22
CA LEU A 730 -12.49 -19.80 25.70
C LEU A 730 -12.65 -19.77 24.19
N LYS A 731 -12.19 -20.80 23.47
CA LYS A 731 -12.22 -20.90 22.00
C LYS A 731 -11.46 -19.74 21.30
N ILE A 732 -10.35 -19.33 21.86
CA ILE A 732 -9.52 -18.24 21.29
C ILE A 732 -8.96 -18.67 19.94
N GLN A 733 -9.09 -17.80 18.93
CA GLN A 733 -8.64 -18.04 17.56
C GLN A 733 -7.62 -17.01 17.04
N SER A 734 -7.48 -15.90 17.73
CA SER A 734 -6.58 -14.79 17.32
C SER A 734 -6.11 -14.00 18.54
N TYR A 735 -5.09 -13.17 18.33
CA TYR A 735 -4.55 -12.27 19.35
C TYR A 735 -4.53 -10.81 18.85
N PRO A 736 -4.84 -9.82 19.74
CA PRO A 736 -5.36 -9.99 21.09
C PRO A 736 -6.78 -10.56 21.12
N SER A 737 -7.16 -11.19 22.27
CA SER A 737 -8.54 -11.63 22.52
C SER A 737 -8.97 -11.18 23.90
N TYR A 738 -10.19 -10.65 24.00
CA TYR A 738 -10.72 -10.05 25.20
C TYR A 738 -12.00 -10.73 25.66
N CYS A 739 -12.11 -10.99 26.96
CA CYS A 739 -13.31 -11.58 27.57
C CYS A 739 -13.72 -10.78 28.80
N LEU A 740 -15.01 -10.52 28.96
CA LEU A 740 -15.57 -9.85 30.14
C LEU A 740 -16.27 -10.85 31.05
N PHE A 741 -15.96 -10.79 32.33
CA PHE A 741 -16.58 -11.62 33.40
C PHE A 741 -17.35 -10.72 34.36
N ASP A 742 -18.48 -11.26 34.85
CA ASP A 742 -19.30 -10.58 35.85
C ASP A 742 -18.67 -10.61 37.26
N LYS A 743 -19.32 -9.98 38.23
CA LYS A 743 -18.90 -9.95 39.65
C LYS A 743 -18.93 -11.31 40.33
N GLN A 744 -19.59 -12.30 39.75
CA GLN A 744 -19.65 -13.67 40.21
C GLN A 744 -18.56 -14.53 39.57
N GLY A 745 -17.87 -14.02 38.57
CA GLY A 745 -16.84 -14.72 37.80
C GLY A 745 -17.38 -15.58 36.66
N ASN A 746 -18.61 -15.29 36.18
CA ASN A 746 -19.16 -15.94 35.00
C ASN A 746 -18.79 -15.15 33.75
N LEU A 747 -18.51 -15.87 32.65
CA LEU A 747 -18.22 -15.26 31.35
C LEU A 747 -19.47 -14.58 30.80
N LEU A 748 -19.40 -13.28 30.55
CA LEU A 748 -20.47 -12.46 30.00
C LEU A 748 -20.36 -12.28 28.48
N GLU A 749 -19.16 -11.92 28.00
CA GLU A 749 -18.92 -11.61 26.61
C GLU A 749 -17.54 -12.10 26.17
N VAL A 750 -17.48 -12.72 25.02
CA VAL A 750 -16.27 -13.03 24.27
C VAL A 750 -16.15 -11.97 23.17
N ASN A 751 -15.03 -11.30 23.04
CA ASN A 751 -14.76 -10.13 22.20
C ASN A 751 -15.16 -8.78 22.83
N ALA A 752 -15.02 -8.64 24.14
CA ALA A 752 -15.15 -7.38 24.87
C ALA A 752 -13.94 -6.46 24.59
N ASP A 753 -13.76 -6.06 23.35
CA ASP A 753 -12.55 -5.38 22.83
C ASP A 753 -12.44 -3.93 23.36
N PRO A 754 -11.42 -3.60 24.20
CA PRO A 754 -11.25 -2.25 24.75
C PRO A 754 -10.80 -1.22 23.73
N ARG A 755 -10.43 -1.60 22.52
CA ARG A 755 -10.16 -0.66 21.41
C ARG A 755 -11.43 0.05 20.95
N ASP A 756 -12.62 -0.51 21.23
CA ASP A 756 -13.92 0.17 21.16
C ASP A 756 -14.38 0.54 22.59
N LEU A 757 -13.72 1.50 23.22
CA LEU A 757 -14.03 1.93 24.60
C LEU A 757 -15.48 2.33 24.80
N GLU A 758 -16.10 3.00 23.82
CA GLU A 758 -17.51 3.43 23.91
C GLU A 758 -18.48 2.24 23.81
N GLY A 759 -18.16 1.26 22.96
CA GLY A 759 -18.94 0.01 22.87
C GLY A 759 -18.85 -0.80 24.14
N LEU A 760 -17.64 -0.96 24.70
CA LEU A 760 -17.38 -1.66 25.96
C LEU A 760 -18.06 -0.98 27.13
N ALA A 761 -17.97 0.34 27.28
CA ALA A 761 -18.65 1.10 28.33
C ALA A 761 -20.18 0.89 28.25
N LYS A 762 -20.78 0.99 27.06
CA LYS A 762 -22.22 0.74 26.84
C LYS A 762 -22.62 -0.72 27.17
N LEU A 763 -21.72 -1.67 26.96
CA LEU A 763 -21.95 -3.07 27.34
C LEU A 763 -21.99 -3.18 28.87
N ILE A 764 -21.03 -2.59 29.57
CA ILE A 764 -20.94 -2.59 31.03
C ILE A 764 -22.13 -1.86 31.67
N ASP A 765 -22.55 -0.72 31.14
CA ASP A 765 -23.72 0.05 31.62
C ASP A 765 -25.05 -0.73 31.58
N LYS A 766 -25.14 -1.77 30.75
CA LYS A 766 -26.32 -2.64 30.66
C LYS A 766 -26.31 -3.80 31.64
N LEU A 767 -25.20 -4.02 32.34
CA LEU A 767 -25.08 -5.10 33.34
C LEU A 767 -25.87 -4.73 34.59
N PRO A 768 -26.54 -5.71 35.22
CA PRO A 768 -27.37 -5.49 36.41
C PRO A 768 -26.57 -5.07 37.66
#